data_6b59ce17bbf23c7302b3feeefd5c3388
#
_entry.id   6b59ce17bbf23c7302b3feeefd5c3388
#
_cell.length_a   1.000
_cell.length_b   1.000
_cell.length_c   1.000
_cell.angle_alpha   90.00
_cell.angle_beta   90.00
_cell.angle_gamma   90.00
#
_symmetry.space_group_name_H-M   'P 1'
#
loop_
_entity.id
_entity.type
_entity.pdbx_description
1 polymer ?
#
loop_
_entity_poly.entity_id
_entity_poly.type
_entity_poly.pdbx_seq_one_letter_code
_entity_poly.pdbx_strand_id
1 'polypeptide(L)'
;RPPRSTPKPSSAASDVYKRQSFYQTLGEKIKMTRKLVGKPLTLSEKILYSHLWNKLPESPYSRGNDYVDFKPDRIACQDATAQMALLQFMQAGKKKVAVPTTVHCDHLIQAKDGAIEDLKSAKNSSSEVFNFLQSVSNKYGIGFWKPGAGIIHQVVLENYAFPGGMMIGTDSHTVNAGGLGMLAIGVGGADAVDVMADMPWELKFPKLIGVRLTGKLNGWTAPKDVILKVAGILTVKGGTGAIIEYFGPGAESMSCTGKGTICNMGAEVGATTSTFGYDKSMERYLRSTGRNDVANEANNVKEHLTADEEVYLEPEKYFDQLIEIDLNELTPHINGPFTPDLATPVSEMGEKAKNNKWPIDIEWGLIGSCTNSSYEDLSRAASIAKQAVDNKLVTKSSFGINPGSEQVRFTAERDGLLKIFEDLNATIFTNACGPCIGQWARKDADKKPKNSIIHSFNRNFSKRADGNPNTHAFVASPEIVAAIAISGKLDFNPLTDRLKNQYGKEILLDPPTGTELPIDGFDFLDNGYVEPLEDGSKIKINVDKNSERLQLLNPFIPWNGKNITGAKLLIKAFGKCTTDHISMAGPWLRFRGHLDNISNNCLIGAVNAFNMKTNFVKNQITGKYGGVPDVQRHYLASGIETVVVGDHNYGEGSSREHAAMEPRHLGVKAVIVKSFARIHETNLKKQGMLALTFSNENDYDLIKEDDTFNFINLEDFAKENPIKIEIIHSDKTKNLITVNHSYNQTQIEWFKAGSALNLCLLYTSPSPRDQRGSRMPSSWVKKKRGGGGGGGGGGG
;
A
#
# COMPACT_ATOMS: atom_id res chain seq x y z
N ARG A 1 31.03 -14.45 -21.66
CA ARG A 1 30.12 -15.63 -21.53
C ARG A 1 28.82 -15.30 -22.27
N PRO A 2 28.20 -16.21 -23.05
CA PRO A 2 26.89 -15.93 -23.63
C PRO A 2 25.87 -15.72 -22.52
N PRO A 3 24.90 -14.78 -22.67
CA PRO A 3 23.90 -14.55 -21.66
C PRO A 3 23.13 -15.85 -21.39
N ARG A 4 23.09 -16.29 -20.15
CA ARG A 4 22.24 -17.41 -19.74
C ARG A 4 20.80 -16.96 -19.93
N SER A 5 20.10 -17.55 -20.88
CA SER A 5 18.67 -17.36 -21.06
C SER A 5 17.89 -18.11 -19.96
N THR A 6 17.94 -17.60 -18.73
CA THR A 6 16.92 -17.95 -17.74
C THR A 6 15.63 -17.28 -18.17
N PRO A 7 14.51 -18.02 -18.28
CA PRO A 7 13.21 -17.41 -18.58
C PRO A 7 12.92 -16.34 -17.55
N LYS A 8 12.59 -15.13 -18.01
CA LYS A 8 12.18 -14.06 -17.09
C LYS A 8 10.79 -14.36 -16.53
N PRO A 9 10.49 -13.97 -15.27
CA PRO A 9 9.18 -14.17 -14.67
C PRO A 9 8.02 -13.59 -15.48
N SER A 10 8.28 -12.46 -16.19
CA SER A 10 7.31 -11.82 -17.09
C SER A 10 7.02 -12.62 -18.38
N SER A 11 7.75 -13.70 -18.65
CA SER A 11 7.54 -14.58 -19.80
C SER A 11 6.66 -15.79 -19.50
N ALA A 12 6.10 -15.89 -18.29
CA ALA A 12 5.10 -16.91 -18.00
C ALA A 12 3.98 -16.82 -19.03
N ALA A 13 3.65 -17.94 -19.69
CA ALA A 13 2.75 -17.95 -20.83
C ALA A 13 1.39 -17.27 -20.57
N SER A 14 0.88 -17.37 -19.36
CA SER A 14 -0.36 -16.71 -18.95
C SER A 14 -0.26 -15.17 -18.90
N ASP A 15 0.86 -14.63 -18.45
CA ASP A 15 1.10 -13.17 -18.37
C ASP A 15 1.23 -12.58 -19.77
N VAL A 16 2.00 -13.22 -20.62
CA VAL A 16 2.19 -12.83 -22.02
C VAL A 16 0.86 -12.83 -22.77
N TYR A 17 0.11 -13.94 -22.67
CA TYR A 17 -1.18 -14.07 -23.36
C TYR A 17 -2.19 -12.99 -22.92
N LYS A 18 -2.31 -12.75 -21.63
CA LYS A 18 -3.25 -11.73 -21.09
C LYS A 18 -2.88 -10.32 -21.55
N ARG A 19 -1.60 -9.95 -21.50
CA ARG A 19 -1.11 -8.65 -21.97
C ARG A 19 -1.34 -8.47 -23.48
N GLN A 20 -1.05 -9.48 -24.28
CA GLN A 20 -1.28 -9.44 -25.74
C GLN A 20 -2.76 -9.27 -26.06
N SER A 21 -3.63 -10.04 -25.41
CA SER A 21 -5.07 -9.91 -25.54
C SER A 21 -5.57 -8.53 -25.13
N PHE A 22 -5.01 -7.95 -24.05
CA PHE A 22 -5.34 -6.60 -23.60
C PHE A 22 -5.00 -5.56 -24.68
N TYR A 23 -3.77 -5.54 -25.20
CA TYR A 23 -3.36 -4.58 -26.22
C TYR A 23 -4.11 -4.73 -27.54
N GLN A 24 -4.42 -5.97 -27.96
CA GLN A 24 -5.22 -6.22 -29.16
C GLN A 24 -6.63 -5.62 -29.09
N THR A 25 -7.22 -5.56 -27.91
CA THR A 25 -8.60 -5.07 -27.71
C THR A 25 -8.67 -3.62 -27.25
N LEU A 26 -7.54 -3.01 -26.86
CA LEU A 26 -7.49 -1.70 -26.22
C LEU A 26 -8.08 -0.59 -27.07
N GLY A 27 -7.71 -0.51 -28.36
CA GLY A 27 -8.19 0.52 -29.25
C GLY A 27 -9.71 0.53 -29.43
N GLU A 28 -10.32 -0.67 -29.57
CA GLU A 28 -11.77 -0.78 -29.67
C GLU A 28 -12.47 -0.39 -28.36
N LYS A 29 -11.95 -0.84 -27.21
CA LYS A 29 -12.50 -0.46 -25.90
C LYS A 29 -12.48 1.05 -25.71
N ILE A 30 -11.37 1.72 -26.05
CA ILE A 30 -11.24 3.18 -25.93
C ILE A 30 -12.19 3.89 -26.87
N LYS A 31 -12.35 3.41 -28.12
CA LYS A 31 -13.30 3.98 -29.07
C LYS A 31 -14.74 3.90 -28.54
N MET A 32 -15.12 2.78 -27.97
CA MET A 32 -16.44 2.61 -27.36
C MET A 32 -16.61 3.51 -26.12
N THR A 33 -15.56 3.63 -25.31
CA THR A 33 -15.55 4.51 -24.14
C THR A 33 -15.71 5.99 -24.53
N ARG A 34 -15.00 6.48 -25.56
CA ARG A 34 -15.18 7.86 -26.06
C ARG A 34 -16.61 8.12 -26.49
N LYS A 35 -17.24 7.16 -27.17
CA LYS A 35 -18.64 7.28 -27.58
C LYS A 35 -19.59 7.34 -26.37
N LEU A 36 -19.32 6.55 -25.34
CA LEU A 36 -20.10 6.56 -24.10
C LEU A 36 -19.94 7.88 -23.34
N VAL A 37 -18.70 8.31 -23.12
CA VAL A 37 -18.35 9.48 -22.28
C VAL A 37 -18.65 10.79 -23.01
N GLY A 38 -18.59 10.80 -24.35
CA GLY A 38 -18.93 11.96 -25.21
C GLY A 38 -17.91 13.10 -25.15
N LYS A 39 -16.70 12.85 -24.64
CA LYS A 39 -15.60 13.83 -24.52
C LYS A 39 -14.23 13.15 -24.65
N PRO A 40 -13.14 13.90 -24.91
CA PRO A 40 -11.78 13.41 -24.78
C PRO A 40 -11.51 12.74 -23.42
N LEU A 41 -10.68 11.71 -23.40
CA LEU A 41 -10.43 10.88 -22.23
C LEU A 41 -9.04 11.15 -21.65
N THR A 42 -8.97 11.25 -20.33
CA THR A 42 -7.70 11.15 -19.58
C THR A 42 -7.11 9.75 -19.71
N LEU A 43 -5.83 9.59 -19.43
CA LEU A 43 -5.20 8.26 -19.38
C LEU A 43 -5.89 7.37 -18.34
N SER A 44 -6.17 7.92 -17.18
CA SER A 44 -6.84 7.20 -16.09
C SER A 44 -8.21 6.67 -16.51
N GLU A 45 -9.02 7.48 -17.23
CA GLU A 45 -10.30 7.04 -17.78
C GLU A 45 -10.12 5.91 -18.81
N LYS A 46 -9.13 6.04 -19.71
CA LYS A 46 -8.83 4.98 -20.69
C LYS A 46 -8.54 3.64 -20.01
N ILE A 47 -7.71 3.64 -18.95
CA ILE A 47 -7.36 2.42 -18.23
C ILE A 47 -8.55 1.89 -17.43
N LEU A 48 -9.25 2.74 -16.67
CA LEU A 48 -10.40 2.32 -15.86
C LEU A 48 -11.48 1.66 -16.71
N TYR A 49 -11.94 2.30 -17.77
CA TYR A 49 -12.97 1.73 -18.66
C TYR A 49 -12.51 0.50 -19.42
N SER A 50 -11.20 0.33 -19.66
CA SER A 50 -10.65 -0.87 -20.31
C SER A 50 -10.59 -2.09 -19.41
N HIS A 51 -10.70 -1.90 -18.08
CA HIS A 51 -10.63 -2.97 -17.07
C HIS A 51 -11.93 -3.21 -16.31
N LEU A 52 -13.07 -2.81 -16.88
CA LEU A 52 -14.37 -3.12 -16.29
C LEU A 52 -14.58 -4.64 -16.21
N TRP A 53 -15.10 -5.12 -15.09
CA TRP A 53 -15.52 -6.52 -14.94
C TRP A 53 -16.71 -6.84 -15.83
N ASN A 54 -17.68 -5.92 -15.85
CA ASN A 54 -18.89 -6.00 -16.67
C ASN A 54 -18.70 -5.29 -18.02
N LYS A 55 -19.71 -5.37 -18.89
CA LYS A 55 -19.80 -4.57 -20.11
C LYS A 55 -19.83 -3.07 -19.77
N LEU A 56 -19.57 -2.22 -20.76
CA LEU A 56 -19.75 -0.78 -20.65
C LEU A 56 -21.17 -0.47 -20.17
N PRO A 57 -21.33 0.50 -19.24
CA PRO A 57 -22.65 0.93 -18.75
C PRO A 57 -23.40 1.71 -19.85
N GLU A 58 -24.68 2.01 -19.58
CA GLU A 58 -25.51 2.82 -20.49
C GLU A 58 -25.18 4.32 -20.39
N SER A 59 -24.62 4.77 -19.26
CA SER A 59 -24.20 6.15 -19.01
C SER A 59 -22.82 6.16 -18.34
N PRO A 60 -22.04 7.25 -18.49
CA PRO A 60 -20.74 7.40 -17.84
C PRO A 60 -20.84 7.31 -16.32
N TYR A 61 -19.83 6.70 -15.68
CA TYR A 61 -19.74 6.69 -14.22
C TYR A 61 -19.47 8.08 -13.66
N SER A 62 -20.12 8.38 -12.53
CA SER A 62 -19.95 9.62 -11.77
C SER A 62 -18.75 9.51 -10.84
N ARG A 63 -17.72 10.34 -11.05
CA ARG A 63 -16.51 10.39 -10.23
C ARG A 63 -16.85 10.73 -8.77
N GLY A 64 -16.29 9.96 -7.85
CA GLY A 64 -16.51 10.13 -6.41
C GLY A 64 -17.88 9.63 -5.89
N ASN A 65 -18.73 9.04 -6.73
CA ASN A 65 -20.06 8.58 -6.35
C ASN A 65 -20.32 7.10 -6.66
N ASP A 66 -20.12 6.66 -7.90
CA ASP A 66 -20.46 5.31 -8.32
C ASP A 66 -19.44 4.27 -7.83
N TYR A 67 -19.93 3.10 -7.42
CA TYR A 67 -19.10 1.92 -7.19
C TYR A 67 -19.04 1.09 -8.46
N VAL A 68 -17.85 0.68 -8.85
CA VAL A 68 -17.57 0.01 -10.12
C VAL A 68 -16.74 -1.22 -9.87
N ASP A 69 -17.11 -2.31 -10.53
CA ASP A 69 -16.41 -3.59 -10.52
C ASP A 69 -15.33 -3.63 -11.61
N PHE A 70 -14.10 -3.90 -11.20
CA PHE A 70 -12.93 -3.99 -12.08
C PHE A 70 -12.36 -5.40 -12.13
N LYS A 71 -11.60 -5.65 -13.19
CA LYS A 71 -10.85 -6.89 -13.44
C LYS A 71 -9.35 -6.58 -13.56
N PRO A 72 -8.59 -6.54 -12.45
CA PRO A 72 -7.14 -6.33 -12.50
C PRO A 72 -6.43 -7.43 -13.29
N ASP A 73 -5.34 -7.07 -13.98
CA ASP A 73 -4.52 -8.01 -14.76
C ASP A 73 -3.70 -8.94 -13.87
N ARG A 74 -3.28 -8.46 -12.69
CA ARG A 74 -2.42 -9.23 -11.78
C ARG A 74 -2.49 -8.75 -10.33
N ILE A 75 -1.93 -9.60 -9.45
CA ILE A 75 -1.79 -9.34 -8.01
C ILE A 75 -0.33 -9.50 -7.58
N ALA A 76 0.13 -8.60 -6.70
CA ALA A 76 1.39 -8.76 -5.99
C ALA A 76 1.16 -8.72 -4.46
N CYS A 77 1.72 -9.70 -3.74
CA CYS A 77 1.59 -9.80 -2.29
C CYS A 77 2.97 -9.78 -1.62
N GLN A 78 3.15 -8.97 -0.59
CA GLN A 78 4.34 -9.02 0.25
C GLN A 78 4.16 -10.05 1.38
N ASP A 79 5.26 -10.63 1.87
CA ASP A 79 5.24 -11.81 2.75
C ASP A 79 4.50 -11.63 4.08
N ALA A 80 4.49 -10.43 4.66
CA ALA A 80 3.78 -10.22 5.93
C ALA A 80 2.25 -10.25 5.77
N THR A 81 1.71 -9.73 4.65
CA THR A 81 0.26 -9.74 4.37
C THR A 81 -0.19 -10.97 3.60
N ALA A 82 0.69 -11.55 2.76
CA ALA A 82 0.41 -12.77 2.01
C ALA A 82 0.05 -13.95 2.91
N GLN A 83 0.62 -14.05 4.12
CA GLN A 83 0.29 -15.11 5.07
C GLN A 83 -1.22 -15.17 5.30
N MET A 84 -1.81 -14.07 5.70
CA MET A 84 -3.24 -13.99 5.99
C MET A 84 -4.10 -14.09 4.74
N ALA A 85 -3.70 -13.44 3.64
CA ALA A 85 -4.42 -13.52 2.37
C ALA A 85 -4.47 -14.97 1.83
N LEU A 86 -3.35 -15.70 1.88
CA LEU A 86 -3.31 -17.07 1.40
C LEU A 86 -4.04 -18.04 2.34
N LEU A 87 -3.99 -17.84 3.66
CA LEU A 87 -4.81 -18.58 4.61
C LEU A 87 -6.32 -18.42 4.33
N GLN A 88 -6.76 -17.21 3.96
CA GLN A 88 -8.13 -16.95 3.52
C GLN A 88 -8.41 -17.60 2.15
N PHE A 89 -7.49 -17.46 1.18
CA PHE A 89 -7.67 -18.08 -0.14
C PHE A 89 -7.80 -19.60 -0.06
N MET A 90 -7.08 -20.26 0.85
CA MET A 90 -7.21 -21.68 1.09
C MET A 90 -8.64 -22.10 1.46
N GLN A 91 -9.40 -21.23 2.14
CA GLN A 91 -10.82 -21.48 2.45
C GLN A 91 -11.73 -21.39 1.22
N ALA A 92 -11.35 -20.62 0.17
CA ALA A 92 -12.16 -20.43 -1.03
C ALA A 92 -12.32 -21.68 -1.90
N GLY A 93 -11.63 -22.79 -1.59
CA GLY A 93 -11.78 -24.09 -2.26
C GLY A 93 -11.35 -24.11 -3.74
N LYS A 94 -10.65 -23.09 -4.21
CA LYS A 94 -10.19 -22.98 -5.60
C LYS A 94 -8.94 -23.86 -5.83
N LYS A 95 -8.79 -24.36 -7.05
CA LYS A 95 -7.62 -25.19 -7.42
C LYS A 95 -6.39 -24.35 -7.77
N LYS A 96 -6.59 -23.17 -8.36
CA LYS A 96 -5.54 -22.20 -8.75
C LYS A 96 -6.09 -20.78 -8.64
N VAL A 97 -5.21 -19.81 -8.54
CA VAL A 97 -5.58 -18.40 -8.65
C VAL A 97 -6.08 -18.06 -10.06
N ALA A 98 -7.05 -17.18 -10.17
CA ALA A 98 -7.68 -16.80 -11.43
C ALA A 98 -6.85 -15.80 -12.25
N VAL A 99 -6.00 -15.02 -11.58
CA VAL A 99 -5.12 -14.03 -12.21
C VAL A 99 -3.66 -14.27 -11.83
N PRO A 100 -2.70 -13.91 -12.68
CA PRO A 100 -1.29 -13.96 -12.34
C PRO A 100 -1.02 -13.30 -10.99
N THR A 101 -0.45 -14.04 -10.07
CA THR A 101 -0.20 -13.61 -8.70
C THR A 101 1.23 -13.94 -8.31
N THR A 102 1.87 -13.04 -7.56
CA THR A 102 3.21 -13.26 -7.01
C THR A 102 3.28 -12.94 -5.52
N VAL A 103 4.11 -13.70 -4.80
CA VAL A 103 4.46 -13.47 -3.40
C VAL A 103 5.92 -13.06 -3.32
N HIS A 104 6.23 -12.02 -2.55
CA HIS A 104 7.56 -11.44 -2.42
C HIS A 104 7.97 -11.40 -0.94
N CYS A 105 9.17 -11.92 -0.62
CA CYS A 105 9.65 -12.03 0.76
C CYS A 105 10.62 -10.89 1.10
N ASP A 106 10.08 -9.70 1.40
CA ASP A 106 10.85 -8.48 1.63
C ASP A 106 10.54 -7.74 2.96
N HIS A 107 9.49 -8.15 3.70
CA HIS A 107 9.09 -7.47 4.94
C HIS A 107 9.58 -8.16 6.22
N LEU A 108 9.91 -9.44 6.19
CA LEU A 108 10.33 -10.22 7.36
C LEU A 108 11.84 -10.28 7.57
N ILE A 109 12.59 -9.38 6.93
CA ILE A 109 14.06 -9.27 7.04
C ILE A 109 14.39 -8.04 7.88
N GLN A 110 15.01 -8.25 9.04
CA GLN A 110 15.42 -7.16 9.92
C GLN A 110 16.83 -6.67 9.58
N ALA A 111 17.00 -5.38 9.32
CA ALA A 111 18.27 -4.73 9.13
C ALA A 111 19.00 -4.56 10.48
N LYS A 112 20.25 -5.02 10.56
CA LYS A 112 21.06 -4.95 11.78
C LYS A 112 22.57 -4.96 11.51
N ASP A 113 23.08 -6.10 11.04
CA ASP A 113 24.51 -6.36 10.95
C ASP A 113 25.04 -6.28 9.50
N GLY A 114 24.14 -6.12 8.52
CA GLY A 114 24.45 -6.06 7.09
C GLY A 114 23.83 -7.20 6.29
N ALA A 115 23.87 -7.10 4.96
CA ALA A 115 23.07 -7.89 4.03
C ALA A 115 23.16 -9.40 4.23
N ILE A 116 24.37 -9.94 4.40
CA ILE A 116 24.60 -11.39 4.48
C ILE A 116 24.06 -11.98 5.79
N GLU A 117 24.42 -11.37 6.92
CA GLU A 117 24.03 -11.88 8.24
C GLU A 117 22.53 -11.65 8.50
N ASP A 118 21.98 -10.52 8.07
CA ASP A 118 20.57 -10.20 8.20
C ASP A 118 19.70 -11.19 7.41
N LEU A 119 20.08 -11.49 6.17
CA LEU A 119 19.39 -12.48 5.34
C LEU A 119 19.46 -13.89 5.93
N LYS A 120 20.60 -14.31 6.44
CA LYS A 120 20.80 -15.61 7.09
C LYS A 120 19.94 -15.70 8.35
N SER A 121 19.93 -14.66 9.17
CA SER A 121 19.09 -14.58 10.37
C SER A 121 17.59 -14.69 10.04
N ALA A 122 17.13 -13.96 9.01
CA ALA A 122 15.75 -14.00 8.55
C ALA A 122 15.35 -15.39 8.02
N LYS A 123 16.20 -16.01 7.20
CA LYS A 123 15.95 -17.38 6.69
C LYS A 123 15.81 -18.42 7.80
N ASN A 124 16.55 -18.27 8.89
CA ASN A 124 16.45 -19.17 10.05
C ASN A 124 15.21 -18.87 10.89
N SER A 125 15.03 -17.63 11.30
CA SER A 125 13.96 -17.20 12.21
C SER A 125 12.56 -17.22 11.61
N SER A 126 12.45 -17.12 10.28
CA SER A 126 11.18 -17.11 9.54
C SER A 126 11.01 -18.30 8.59
N SER A 127 11.79 -19.36 8.76
CA SER A 127 11.77 -20.56 7.89
C SER A 127 10.38 -21.17 7.76
N GLU A 128 9.64 -21.27 8.85
CA GLU A 128 8.26 -21.79 8.84
C GLU A 128 7.36 -21.00 7.90
N VAL A 129 7.41 -19.67 7.99
CA VAL A 129 6.58 -18.78 7.17
C VAL A 129 7.00 -18.84 5.70
N PHE A 130 8.29 -18.77 5.41
CA PHE A 130 8.78 -18.84 4.03
C PHE A 130 8.45 -20.19 3.37
N ASN A 131 8.57 -21.30 4.10
CA ASN A 131 8.17 -22.62 3.63
C ASN A 131 6.66 -22.73 3.39
N PHE A 132 5.84 -22.16 4.27
CA PHE A 132 4.40 -22.05 4.10
C PHE A 132 4.07 -21.28 2.83
N LEU A 133 4.59 -20.06 2.67
CA LEU A 133 4.33 -19.20 1.51
C LEU A 133 4.76 -19.88 0.20
N GLN A 134 5.92 -20.53 0.17
CA GLN A 134 6.40 -21.24 -1.00
C GLN A 134 5.52 -22.45 -1.34
N SER A 135 5.11 -23.24 -0.34
CA SER A 135 4.28 -24.42 -0.57
C SER A 135 2.88 -24.05 -1.06
N VAL A 136 2.28 -22.98 -0.48
CA VAL A 136 1.00 -22.44 -0.95
C VAL A 136 1.12 -21.89 -2.37
N SER A 137 2.19 -21.14 -2.64
CA SER A 137 2.47 -20.61 -3.98
C SER A 137 2.56 -21.73 -5.03
N ASN A 138 3.34 -22.76 -4.75
CA ASN A 138 3.46 -23.92 -5.63
C ASN A 138 2.12 -24.66 -5.81
N LYS A 139 1.31 -24.77 -4.76
CA LYS A 139 0.01 -25.45 -4.83
C LYS A 139 -0.98 -24.74 -5.73
N TYR A 140 -1.04 -23.41 -5.65
CA TYR A 140 -2.08 -22.62 -6.30
C TYR A 140 -1.65 -21.86 -7.56
N GLY A 141 -0.45 -22.13 -8.07
CA GLY A 141 0.04 -21.52 -9.30
C GLY A 141 0.48 -20.06 -9.13
N ILE A 142 1.08 -19.73 -8.00
CA ILE A 142 1.55 -18.40 -7.62
C ILE A 142 3.08 -18.34 -7.78
N GLY A 143 3.61 -17.30 -8.42
CA GLY A 143 5.05 -17.06 -8.50
C GLY A 143 5.61 -16.67 -7.11
N PHE A 144 6.80 -17.15 -6.77
CA PHE A 144 7.38 -16.91 -5.46
C PHE A 144 8.77 -16.29 -5.56
N TRP A 145 8.98 -15.16 -4.91
CA TRP A 145 10.25 -14.46 -4.80
C TRP A 145 10.83 -14.68 -3.40
N LYS A 146 11.99 -15.36 -3.38
CA LYS A 146 12.69 -15.74 -2.14
C LYS A 146 13.15 -14.53 -1.32
N PRO A 147 13.37 -14.70 0.01
CA PRO A 147 14.01 -13.67 0.82
C PRO A 147 15.36 -13.23 0.24
N GLY A 148 15.55 -11.92 0.08
CA GLY A 148 16.73 -11.31 -0.51
C GLY A 148 16.64 -11.06 -2.02
N ALA A 149 15.58 -11.51 -2.69
CA ALA A 149 15.37 -11.23 -4.13
C ALA A 149 15.17 -9.75 -4.43
N GLY A 150 14.53 -9.02 -3.53
CA GLY A 150 14.30 -7.59 -3.67
C GLY A 150 13.02 -7.12 -3.01
N ILE A 151 12.88 -5.81 -2.97
CA ILE A 151 11.68 -5.11 -2.49
C ILE A 151 10.58 -5.30 -3.53
N ILE A 152 9.40 -5.74 -3.10
CA ILE A 152 8.26 -6.08 -3.97
C ILE A 152 8.03 -5.09 -5.11
N HIS A 153 8.00 -3.79 -4.83
CA HIS A 153 7.65 -2.78 -5.84
C HIS A 153 8.76 -2.53 -6.87
N GLN A 154 10.01 -2.72 -6.47
CA GLN A 154 11.15 -2.68 -7.39
C GLN A 154 11.12 -3.92 -8.30
N VAL A 155 10.92 -5.10 -7.73
CA VAL A 155 10.80 -6.36 -8.49
C VAL A 155 9.61 -6.33 -9.45
N VAL A 156 8.46 -5.75 -9.03
CA VAL A 156 7.28 -5.58 -9.89
C VAL A 156 7.59 -4.64 -11.05
N LEU A 157 8.25 -3.51 -10.79
CA LEU A 157 8.62 -2.55 -11.85
C LEU A 157 9.57 -3.18 -12.87
N GLU A 158 10.55 -3.96 -12.41
CA GLU A 158 11.54 -4.62 -13.25
C GLU A 158 10.98 -5.76 -14.11
N ASN A 159 9.95 -6.48 -13.62
CA ASN A 159 9.56 -7.75 -14.23
C ASN A 159 8.11 -7.79 -14.75
N TYR A 160 7.19 -7.03 -14.17
CA TYR A 160 5.75 -7.25 -14.39
C TYR A 160 4.97 -6.04 -14.86
N ALA A 161 5.32 -4.84 -14.42
CA ALA A 161 4.60 -3.62 -14.79
C ALA A 161 4.67 -3.37 -16.30
N PHE A 162 3.55 -2.93 -16.89
CA PHE A 162 3.46 -2.59 -18.31
C PHE A 162 2.48 -1.44 -18.54
N PRO A 163 2.70 -0.58 -19.55
CA PRO A 163 1.87 0.60 -19.80
C PRO A 163 0.40 0.23 -20.06
N GLY A 164 -0.51 0.97 -19.44
CA GLY A 164 -1.96 0.80 -19.62
C GLY A 164 -2.60 -0.33 -18.81
N GLY A 165 -1.81 -1.14 -18.09
CA GLY A 165 -2.33 -2.24 -17.26
C GLY A 165 -2.95 -1.76 -15.95
N MET A 166 -3.67 -2.66 -15.29
CA MET A 166 -4.22 -2.47 -13.94
C MET A 166 -3.77 -3.60 -13.03
N MET A 167 -3.25 -3.26 -11.86
CA MET A 167 -2.91 -4.26 -10.84
C MET A 167 -3.34 -3.85 -9.44
N ILE A 168 -3.52 -4.83 -8.58
CA ILE A 168 -3.67 -4.63 -7.15
C ILE A 168 -2.54 -5.31 -6.38
N GLY A 169 -2.23 -4.79 -5.20
CA GLY A 169 -1.21 -5.39 -4.36
C GLY A 169 -1.48 -5.18 -2.88
N THR A 170 -1.07 -6.14 -2.07
CA THR A 170 -1.31 -6.11 -0.61
C THR A 170 -0.33 -5.19 0.14
N ASP A 171 0.17 -4.17 -0.54
CA ASP A 171 0.96 -3.09 0.02
C ASP A 171 0.52 -1.73 -0.54
N SER A 172 0.52 -0.68 0.28
CA SER A 172 0.10 0.66 -0.12
C SER A 172 0.99 1.28 -1.21
N HIS A 173 2.25 0.86 -1.32
CA HIS A 173 3.19 1.37 -2.34
C HIS A 173 3.16 0.59 -3.66
N THR A 174 2.18 -0.30 -3.86
CA THR A 174 1.87 -0.90 -5.17
C THR A 174 1.76 0.16 -6.27
N VAL A 175 1.33 1.35 -5.92
CA VAL A 175 1.26 2.55 -6.77
C VAL A 175 2.57 2.90 -7.50
N ASN A 176 3.71 2.39 -7.04
CA ASN A 176 5.03 2.55 -7.67
C ASN A 176 5.03 2.15 -9.16
N ALA A 177 4.24 1.15 -9.54
CA ALA A 177 4.15 0.69 -10.93
C ALA A 177 3.48 1.70 -11.88
N GLY A 178 2.88 2.78 -11.35
CA GLY A 178 2.44 3.94 -12.14
C GLY A 178 3.58 4.65 -12.87
N GLY A 179 4.83 4.46 -12.42
CA GLY A 179 6.03 4.89 -13.12
C GLY A 179 6.23 4.25 -14.50
N LEU A 180 5.57 3.11 -14.75
CA LEU A 180 5.45 2.46 -16.07
C LEU A 180 4.03 2.58 -16.67
N GLY A 181 3.26 3.58 -16.25
CA GLY A 181 1.96 3.88 -16.86
C GLY A 181 0.85 2.88 -16.53
N MET A 182 0.95 2.16 -15.39
CA MET A 182 -0.15 1.34 -14.86
C MET A 182 -1.06 2.14 -13.94
N LEU A 183 -2.30 1.68 -13.75
CA LEU A 183 -3.07 1.93 -12.55
C LEU A 183 -2.82 0.79 -11.56
N ALA A 184 -1.89 1.02 -10.66
CA ALA A 184 -1.49 0.03 -9.66
C ALA A 184 -1.96 0.50 -8.28
N ILE A 185 -2.74 -0.32 -7.57
CA ILE A 185 -3.49 0.14 -6.41
C ILE A 185 -3.19 -0.74 -5.20
N GLY A 186 -2.86 -0.11 -4.09
CA GLY A 186 -2.70 -0.77 -2.80
C GLY A 186 -4.05 -1.14 -2.19
N VAL A 187 -4.19 -2.41 -1.77
CA VAL A 187 -5.43 -2.98 -1.23
C VAL A 187 -5.15 -3.83 0.02
N GLY A 188 -6.21 -4.22 0.72
CA GLY A 188 -6.12 -5.23 1.77
C GLY A 188 -6.03 -6.66 1.23
N GLY A 189 -5.66 -7.61 2.11
CA GLY A 189 -5.56 -9.02 1.72
C GLY A 189 -6.87 -9.58 1.20
N ALA A 190 -8.01 -9.18 1.76
CA ALA A 190 -9.34 -9.63 1.34
C ALA A 190 -9.66 -9.25 -0.12
N ASP A 191 -9.29 -8.05 -0.57
CA ASP A 191 -9.45 -7.65 -1.97
C ASP A 191 -8.61 -8.52 -2.90
N ALA A 192 -7.38 -8.84 -2.49
CA ALA A 192 -6.52 -9.74 -3.26
C ALA A 192 -7.13 -11.16 -3.34
N VAL A 193 -7.69 -11.66 -2.24
CA VAL A 193 -8.35 -12.98 -2.19
C VAL A 193 -9.55 -13.03 -3.14
N ASP A 194 -10.38 -11.99 -3.18
CA ASP A 194 -11.53 -11.93 -4.09
C ASP A 194 -11.08 -12.07 -5.55
N VAL A 195 -10.08 -11.29 -5.96
CA VAL A 195 -9.55 -11.35 -7.33
C VAL A 195 -8.84 -12.67 -7.62
N MET A 196 -8.10 -13.26 -6.66
CA MET A 196 -7.54 -14.61 -6.77
C MET A 196 -8.64 -15.67 -6.98
N ALA A 197 -9.81 -15.47 -6.36
CA ALA A 197 -10.95 -16.36 -6.42
C ALA A 197 -11.87 -16.16 -7.66
N ASP A 198 -11.48 -15.31 -8.61
CA ASP A 198 -12.26 -14.91 -9.79
C ASP A 198 -13.52 -14.13 -9.45
N MET A 199 -13.39 -13.18 -8.56
CA MET A 199 -14.43 -12.22 -8.22
C MET A 199 -14.02 -10.81 -8.65
N PRO A 200 -14.99 -9.92 -8.90
CA PRO A 200 -14.67 -8.54 -9.23
C PRO A 200 -14.00 -7.82 -8.06
N TRP A 201 -13.15 -6.86 -8.41
CA TRP A 201 -12.64 -5.90 -7.45
C TRP A 201 -13.43 -4.60 -7.52
N GLU A 202 -14.13 -4.28 -6.43
CA GLU A 202 -14.95 -3.08 -6.35
C GLU A 202 -14.15 -1.87 -5.92
N LEU A 203 -14.31 -0.76 -6.65
CA LEU A 203 -13.74 0.54 -6.32
C LEU A 203 -14.76 1.64 -6.55
N LYS A 204 -14.83 2.62 -5.65
CA LYS A 204 -15.56 3.85 -5.90
C LYS A 204 -14.87 4.61 -7.03
N PHE A 205 -15.59 4.93 -8.13
CA PHE A 205 -15.00 5.53 -9.33
C PHE A 205 -14.29 6.83 -8.96
N PRO A 206 -12.96 6.91 -9.13
CA PRO A 206 -12.17 7.96 -8.48
C PRO A 206 -12.31 9.32 -9.14
N LYS A 207 -12.10 10.38 -8.38
CA LYS A 207 -11.82 11.72 -8.90
C LYS A 207 -10.44 11.74 -9.55
N LEU A 208 -10.17 12.76 -10.35
CA LEU A 208 -8.89 12.91 -11.05
C LEU A 208 -8.22 14.23 -10.67
N ILE A 209 -6.98 14.13 -10.22
CA ILE A 209 -6.11 15.28 -9.98
C ILE A 209 -5.05 15.29 -11.08
N GLY A 210 -5.02 16.35 -11.88
CA GLY A 210 -3.98 16.58 -12.86
C GLY A 210 -2.79 17.29 -12.21
N VAL A 211 -1.57 16.80 -12.45
CA VAL A 211 -0.34 17.49 -12.08
C VAL A 211 0.46 17.80 -13.35
N ARG A 212 0.45 19.06 -13.77
CA ARG A 212 1.19 19.53 -14.91
C ARG A 212 2.61 19.90 -14.51
N LEU A 213 3.58 19.23 -15.12
CA LEU A 213 5.00 19.48 -14.89
C LEU A 213 5.61 20.19 -16.12
N THR A 214 6.19 21.36 -15.92
CA THR A 214 6.90 22.13 -16.95
C THR A 214 8.39 22.23 -16.60
N GLY A 215 9.21 22.67 -17.56
CA GLY A 215 10.65 22.79 -17.35
C GLY A 215 11.37 21.44 -17.21
N LYS A 216 12.52 21.46 -16.55
CA LYS A 216 13.36 20.28 -16.26
C LYS A 216 13.99 20.37 -14.87
N LEU A 217 14.17 19.23 -14.23
CA LEU A 217 14.96 19.12 -12.99
C LEU A 217 16.42 19.54 -13.28
N ASN A 218 17.01 20.27 -12.35
CA ASN A 218 18.38 20.76 -12.47
C ASN A 218 19.13 20.76 -11.14
N GLY A 219 20.44 20.76 -11.21
CA GLY A 219 21.31 20.86 -10.04
C GLY A 219 21.04 19.75 -9.00
N TRP A 220 20.66 20.15 -7.79
CA TRP A 220 20.39 19.27 -6.68
C TRP A 220 18.97 18.71 -6.62
N THR A 221 18.07 19.16 -7.52
CA THR A 221 16.70 18.66 -7.54
C THR A 221 16.60 17.24 -8.12
N ALA A 222 15.71 16.45 -7.55
CA ALA A 222 15.46 15.07 -7.94
C ALA A 222 13.94 14.83 -8.13
N PRO A 223 13.52 13.75 -8.80
CA PRO A 223 12.09 13.39 -8.88
C PRO A 223 11.41 13.32 -7.50
N LYS A 224 12.15 12.95 -6.47
CA LYS A 224 11.67 12.97 -5.08
C LYS A 224 11.16 14.34 -4.64
N ASP A 225 11.80 15.43 -5.04
CA ASP A 225 11.41 16.77 -4.64
C ASP A 225 10.05 17.18 -5.23
N VAL A 226 9.68 16.65 -6.39
CA VAL A 226 8.37 16.85 -6.99
C VAL A 226 7.28 16.32 -6.05
N ILE A 227 7.39 15.07 -5.60
CA ILE A 227 6.38 14.48 -4.74
C ILE A 227 6.43 15.03 -3.31
N LEU A 228 7.60 15.44 -2.80
CA LEU A 228 7.69 16.13 -1.52
C LEU A 228 6.94 17.48 -1.57
N LYS A 229 7.05 18.22 -2.69
CA LYS A 229 6.30 19.46 -2.94
C LYS A 229 4.80 19.18 -3.05
N VAL A 230 4.40 18.17 -3.83
CA VAL A 230 2.99 17.75 -3.98
C VAL A 230 2.39 17.34 -2.63
N ALA A 231 3.16 16.61 -1.79
CA ALA A 231 2.73 16.25 -0.45
C ALA A 231 2.49 17.49 0.43
N GLY A 232 3.32 18.51 0.30
CA GLY A 232 3.11 19.80 0.98
C GLY A 232 1.84 20.54 0.51
N ILE A 233 1.46 20.39 -0.76
CA ILE A 233 0.27 21.02 -1.35
C ILE A 233 -1.01 20.24 -0.97
N LEU A 234 -1.04 18.93 -1.20
CA LEU A 234 -2.21 18.08 -0.99
C LEU A 234 -2.41 17.68 0.47
N THR A 235 -1.35 17.70 1.27
CA THR A 235 -1.29 17.10 2.60
C THR A 235 -1.58 15.57 2.55
N VAL A 236 -1.62 14.91 3.70
CA VAL A 236 -1.89 13.45 3.79
C VAL A 236 -3.31 13.05 3.41
N LYS A 237 -4.21 14.00 3.09
CA LYS A 237 -5.64 13.75 2.82
C LYS A 237 -6.09 14.18 1.42
N GLY A 238 -5.40 15.12 0.79
CA GLY A 238 -5.90 15.81 -0.41
C GLY A 238 -6.11 14.90 -1.62
N GLY A 239 -5.40 13.79 -1.69
CA GLY A 239 -5.58 12.78 -2.74
C GLY A 239 -6.65 11.72 -2.46
N THR A 240 -7.36 11.78 -1.31
CA THR A 240 -8.30 10.72 -0.92
C THR A 240 -9.41 10.54 -1.95
N GLY A 241 -9.57 9.30 -2.44
CA GLY A 241 -10.56 8.96 -3.45
C GLY A 241 -10.25 9.49 -4.86
N ALA A 242 -9.02 9.95 -5.10
CA ALA A 242 -8.59 10.45 -6.41
C ALA A 242 -7.44 9.61 -7.00
N ILE A 243 -7.29 9.65 -8.30
CA ILE A 243 -6.09 9.25 -9.04
C ILE A 243 -5.33 10.52 -9.40
N ILE A 244 -4.01 10.51 -9.22
CA ILE A 244 -3.13 11.59 -9.64
C ILE A 244 -2.51 11.22 -10.99
N GLU A 245 -2.81 12.01 -12.02
CA GLU A 245 -2.25 11.85 -13.37
C GLU A 245 -1.24 12.96 -13.64
N TYR A 246 0.03 12.57 -13.83
CA TYR A 246 1.12 13.50 -14.12
C TYR A 246 1.33 13.63 -15.63
N PHE A 247 1.51 14.84 -16.12
CA PHE A 247 1.67 15.12 -17.54
C PHE A 247 2.49 16.40 -17.81
N GLY A 248 2.76 16.66 -19.08
CA GLY A 248 3.48 17.83 -19.54
C GLY A 248 4.96 17.56 -19.85
N PRO A 249 5.67 18.52 -20.45
CA PRO A 249 7.05 18.33 -20.92
C PRO A 249 8.04 18.02 -19.79
N GLY A 250 7.77 18.50 -18.56
CA GLY A 250 8.56 18.15 -17.39
C GLY A 250 8.42 16.68 -17.02
N ALA A 251 7.22 16.11 -17.14
CA ALA A 251 6.99 14.68 -16.92
C ALA A 251 7.73 13.81 -17.94
N GLU A 252 7.71 14.18 -19.22
CA GLU A 252 8.42 13.47 -20.28
C GLU A 252 9.95 13.53 -20.12
N SER A 253 10.46 14.55 -19.46
CA SER A 253 11.91 14.73 -19.22
C SER A 253 12.47 13.82 -18.13
N MET A 254 11.60 13.13 -17.34
CA MET A 254 12.01 12.30 -16.22
C MET A 254 12.27 10.84 -16.62
N SER A 255 13.12 10.19 -15.87
CA SER A 255 13.36 8.74 -15.96
C SER A 255 12.12 7.94 -15.51
N CYS A 256 12.05 6.67 -15.96
CA CYS A 256 11.00 5.76 -15.52
C CYS A 256 11.05 5.52 -14.00
N THR A 257 12.24 5.32 -13.43
CA THR A 257 12.44 5.12 -11.98
C THR A 257 12.10 6.36 -11.17
N GLY A 258 12.40 7.56 -11.69
CA GLY A 258 11.99 8.82 -11.09
C GLY A 258 10.46 9.00 -11.07
N LYS A 259 9.77 8.61 -12.15
CA LYS A 259 8.29 8.56 -12.17
C LYS A 259 7.76 7.55 -11.16
N GLY A 260 8.44 6.39 -11.01
CA GLY A 260 8.13 5.40 -9.98
C GLY A 260 8.22 5.99 -8.56
N THR A 261 9.27 6.76 -8.27
CA THR A 261 9.44 7.49 -7.00
C THR A 261 8.26 8.44 -6.72
N ILE A 262 7.83 9.20 -7.72
CA ILE A 262 6.71 10.14 -7.60
C ILE A 262 5.41 9.38 -7.32
N CYS A 263 5.11 8.34 -8.10
CA CYS A 263 3.91 7.53 -7.91
C CYS A 263 3.93 6.83 -6.54
N ASN A 264 5.09 6.32 -6.10
CA ASN A 264 5.26 5.62 -4.83
C ASN A 264 4.74 6.44 -3.65
N MET A 265 5.14 7.69 -3.55
CA MET A 265 4.69 8.58 -2.48
C MET A 265 3.30 9.19 -2.70
N GLY A 266 2.64 8.91 -3.80
CA GLY A 266 1.22 9.20 -3.98
C GLY A 266 0.35 8.53 -2.90
N ALA A 267 0.80 7.38 -2.35
CA ALA A 267 0.17 6.76 -1.20
C ALA A 267 0.16 7.66 0.05
N GLU A 268 1.16 8.53 0.20
CA GLU A 268 1.30 9.40 1.39
C GLU A 268 0.37 10.62 1.37
N VAL A 269 -0.19 10.96 0.22
CA VAL A 269 -1.22 12.00 0.10
C VAL A 269 -2.64 11.41 0.08
N GLY A 270 -2.78 10.11 0.34
CA GLY A 270 -4.06 9.40 0.38
C GLY A 270 -4.64 9.05 -0.99
N ALA A 271 -3.90 9.25 -2.08
CA ALA A 271 -4.36 8.94 -3.43
C ALA A 271 -4.67 7.43 -3.60
N THR A 272 -5.68 7.14 -4.41
CA THR A 272 -6.01 5.77 -4.82
C THR A 272 -4.85 5.15 -5.58
N THR A 273 -4.30 5.91 -6.54
CA THR A 273 -3.06 5.60 -7.28
C THR A 273 -2.55 6.86 -7.96
N SER A 274 -1.38 6.72 -8.62
CA SER A 274 -0.78 7.75 -9.46
C SER A 274 -0.28 7.12 -10.75
N THR A 275 -0.23 7.88 -11.84
CA THR A 275 0.22 7.36 -13.13
C THR A 275 0.83 8.45 -14.02
N PHE A 276 1.61 8.02 -15.00
CA PHE A 276 2.18 8.82 -16.09
C PHE A 276 1.80 8.21 -17.43
N GLY A 277 1.68 9.03 -18.46
CA GLY A 277 1.54 8.56 -19.84
C GLY A 277 2.81 7.85 -20.33
N TYR A 278 2.63 6.87 -21.22
CA TYR A 278 3.74 6.12 -21.82
C TYR A 278 4.62 7.02 -22.66
N ASP A 279 5.94 6.92 -22.46
CA ASP A 279 6.93 7.73 -23.14
C ASP A 279 8.26 7.00 -23.41
N LYS A 280 9.22 7.75 -23.94
CA LYS A 280 10.55 7.24 -24.29
C LYS A 280 11.36 6.75 -23.09
N SER A 281 11.18 7.30 -21.89
CA SER A 281 11.89 6.84 -20.71
C SER A 281 11.41 5.47 -20.27
N MET A 282 10.11 5.23 -20.37
CA MET A 282 9.50 3.92 -20.08
C MET A 282 9.94 2.86 -21.11
N GLU A 283 10.01 3.25 -22.40
CA GLU A 283 10.53 2.35 -23.45
C GLU A 283 12.00 1.96 -23.16
N ARG A 284 12.87 2.92 -22.82
CA ARG A 284 14.27 2.63 -22.47
C ARG A 284 14.37 1.68 -21.27
N TYR A 285 13.59 1.91 -20.24
CA TYR A 285 13.58 1.07 -19.03
C TYR A 285 13.12 -0.36 -19.34
N LEU A 286 12.03 -0.52 -20.10
CA LEU A 286 11.55 -1.84 -20.53
C LEU A 286 12.63 -2.60 -21.32
N ARG A 287 13.31 -1.93 -22.25
CA ARG A 287 14.39 -2.54 -23.03
C ARG A 287 15.60 -2.90 -22.17
N SER A 288 16.01 -2.01 -21.28
CA SER A 288 17.13 -2.24 -20.36
C SER A 288 16.89 -3.39 -19.38
N THR A 289 15.65 -3.57 -18.94
CA THR A 289 15.23 -4.72 -18.13
C THR A 289 14.91 -5.97 -18.97
N GLY A 290 15.22 -5.96 -20.30
CA GLY A 290 15.11 -7.09 -21.24
C GLY A 290 13.68 -7.43 -21.60
N ARG A 291 12.73 -6.49 -21.47
CA ARG A 291 11.31 -6.64 -21.84
C ARG A 291 11.02 -5.96 -23.19
N ASN A 292 11.83 -6.32 -24.20
CA ASN A 292 11.70 -5.79 -25.55
C ASN A 292 10.34 -6.07 -26.19
N ASP A 293 9.74 -7.21 -25.90
CA ASP A 293 8.40 -7.60 -26.33
C ASP A 293 7.34 -6.62 -25.81
N VAL A 294 7.38 -6.31 -24.51
CA VAL A 294 6.48 -5.34 -23.87
C VAL A 294 6.63 -3.95 -24.49
N ALA A 295 7.87 -3.50 -24.71
CA ALA A 295 8.14 -2.21 -25.33
C ALA A 295 7.60 -2.13 -26.78
N ASN A 296 7.78 -3.21 -27.54
CA ASN A 296 7.27 -3.26 -28.92
C ASN A 296 5.73 -3.29 -28.97
N GLU A 297 5.10 -4.07 -28.11
CA GLU A 297 3.64 -4.14 -28.00
C GLU A 297 3.06 -2.78 -27.57
N ALA A 298 3.66 -2.12 -26.57
CA ALA A 298 3.24 -0.78 -26.12
C ALA A 298 3.39 0.28 -27.24
N ASN A 299 4.50 0.24 -27.99
CA ASN A 299 4.71 1.15 -29.11
C ASN A 299 3.65 1.03 -30.23
N ASN A 300 3.09 -0.18 -30.41
CA ASN A 300 2.04 -0.40 -31.42
C ASN A 300 0.70 0.25 -31.06
N VAL A 301 0.49 0.61 -29.80
CA VAL A 301 -0.75 1.19 -29.26
C VAL A 301 -0.51 2.46 -28.45
N LYS A 302 0.63 3.11 -28.65
CA LYS A 302 1.10 4.24 -27.83
C LYS A 302 0.09 5.39 -27.72
N GLU A 303 -0.69 5.66 -28.76
CA GLU A 303 -1.73 6.71 -28.77
C GLU A 303 -2.87 6.43 -27.79
N HIS A 304 -2.98 5.17 -27.34
CA HIS A 304 -3.95 4.74 -26.33
C HIS A 304 -3.39 4.74 -24.91
N LEU A 305 -2.07 4.91 -24.76
CA LEU A 305 -1.34 4.85 -23.49
C LEU A 305 -0.98 6.23 -22.94
N THR A 306 -1.61 7.28 -23.47
CA THR A 306 -1.56 8.67 -23.00
C THR A 306 -2.98 9.23 -22.97
N ALA A 307 -3.21 10.37 -22.36
CA ALA A 307 -4.49 11.07 -22.50
C ALA A 307 -4.71 11.54 -23.95
N ASP A 308 -5.91 11.93 -24.29
CA ASP A 308 -6.22 12.58 -25.57
C ASP A 308 -5.57 13.98 -25.58
N GLU A 309 -5.18 14.48 -26.74
CA GLU A 309 -4.42 15.73 -26.87
C GLU A 309 -5.16 16.94 -26.27
N GLU A 310 -6.48 16.97 -26.43
CA GLU A 310 -7.35 18.03 -25.89
C GLU A 310 -7.30 18.11 -24.37
N VAL A 311 -7.04 16.99 -23.69
CA VAL A 311 -6.89 16.95 -22.23
C VAL A 311 -5.65 17.73 -21.77
N TYR A 312 -4.58 17.68 -22.57
CA TYR A 312 -3.33 18.38 -22.25
C TYR A 312 -3.38 19.87 -22.62
N LEU A 313 -4.20 20.23 -23.61
CA LEU A 313 -4.39 21.61 -24.04
C LEU A 313 -5.28 22.42 -23.07
N GLU A 314 -6.31 21.79 -22.51
CA GLU A 314 -7.31 22.42 -21.64
C GLU A 314 -7.57 21.54 -20.38
N PRO A 315 -6.53 21.24 -19.57
CA PRO A 315 -6.63 20.25 -18.49
C PRO A 315 -7.68 20.59 -17.43
N GLU A 316 -7.98 21.86 -17.20
CA GLU A 316 -9.00 22.32 -16.25
C GLU A 316 -10.42 21.84 -16.60
N LYS A 317 -10.67 21.42 -17.85
CA LYS A 317 -11.95 20.85 -18.28
C LYS A 317 -12.10 19.36 -17.95
N TYR A 318 -11.00 18.65 -17.69
CA TYR A 318 -10.99 17.19 -17.59
C TYR A 318 -10.59 16.67 -16.23
N PHE A 319 -9.85 17.44 -15.43
CA PHE A 319 -9.46 17.10 -14.08
C PHE A 319 -10.35 17.80 -13.06
N ASP A 320 -10.63 17.12 -11.93
CA ASP A 320 -11.41 17.69 -10.83
C ASP A 320 -10.59 18.72 -10.03
N GLN A 321 -9.25 18.61 -10.10
CA GLN A 321 -8.28 19.55 -9.52
C GLN A 321 -7.03 19.56 -10.41
N LEU A 322 -6.42 20.74 -10.56
CA LEU A 322 -5.17 20.91 -11.30
C LEU A 322 -4.08 21.50 -10.38
N ILE A 323 -2.89 20.93 -10.46
CA ILE A 323 -1.67 21.43 -9.81
C ILE A 323 -0.63 21.66 -10.89
N GLU A 324 0.05 22.81 -10.86
CA GLU A 324 1.13 23.13 -11.80
C GLU A 324 2.44 23.33 -11.05
N ILE A 325 3.51 22.71 -11.54
CA ILE A 325 4.86 22.83 -10.97
C ILE A 325 5.85 23.08 -12.11
N ASP A 326 6.57 24.20 -12.02
CA ASP A 326 7.73 24.47 -12.86
C ASP A 326 8.98 23.83 -12.21
N LEU A 327 9.53 22.83 -12.89
CA LEU A 327 10.72 22.11 -12.42
C LEU A 327 11.99 22.96 -12.43
N ASN A 328 12.03 24.04 -13.21
CA ASN A 328 13.17 24.96 -13.24
C ASN A 328 13.25 25.76 -11.93
N GLU A 329 12.10 26.03 -11.29
CA GLU A 329 12.02 26.78 -10.04
C GLU A 329 11.96 25.88 -8.80
N LEU A 330 11.81 24.55 -9.00
CA LEU A 330 11.76 23.60 -7.90
C LEU A 330 13.13 23.55 -7.19
N THR A 331 13.10 23.63 -5.88
CA THR A 331 14.28 23.47 -5.01
C THR A 331 14.20 22.16 -4.21
N PRO A 332 15.35 21.60 -3.78
CA PRO A 332 15.34 20.42 -2.92
C PRO A 332 14.56 20.65 -1.63
N HIS A 333 13.81 19.64 -1.20
CA HIS A 333 12.96 19.66 -0.01
C HIS A 333 13.37 18.61 1.02
N ILE A 334 13.14 18.92 2.28
CA ILE A 334 13.16 17.98 3.40
C ILE A 334 11.79 18.03 4.05
N ASN A 335 11.08 16.90 4.12
CA ASN A 335 9.77 16.80 4.73
C ASN A 335 9.84 16.16 6.12
N GLY A 336 9.07 16.69 7.06
CA GLY A 336 9.01 16.17 8.42
C GLY A 336 9.44 17.17 9.49
N PRO A 337 9.54 16.71 10.74
CA PRO A 337 9.42 15.31 11.19
C PRO A 337 7.97 14.87 11.42
N PHE A 338 7.77 13.55 11.67
CA PHE A 338 6.53 12.90 12.11
C PHE A 338 5.38 12.86 11.09
N THR A 339 5.48 13.57 9.99
CA THR A 339 4.51 13.56 8.90
C THR A 339 5.21 13.82 7.56
N PRO A 340 4.83 13.12 6.47
CA PRO A 340 5.49 13.28 5.17
C PRO A 340 5.06 14.54 4.41
N ASP A 341 4.06 15.28 4.87
CA ASP A 341 3.51 16.48 4.21
C ASP A 341 4.04 17.82 4.77
N LEU A 342 4.85 17.80 5.81
CA LEU A 342 5.50 19.01 6.33
C LEU A 342 6.71 19.36 5.44
N ALA A 343 6.43 19.88 4.25
CA ALA A 343 7.43 20.23 3.25
C ALA A 343 8.21 21.48 3.63
N THR A 344 9.54 21.44 3.47
CA THR A 344 10.44 22.56 3.77
C THR A 344 11.57 22.60 2.75
N PRO A 345 11.79 23.70 2.02
CA PRO A 345 13.00 23.87 1.22
C PRO A 345 14.26 23.66 2.05
N VAL A 346 15.28 23.01 1.49
CA VAL A 346 16.56 22.78 2.19
C VAL A 346 17.15 24.07 2.74
N SER A 347 17.05 25.18 1.99
CA SER A 347 17.54 26.51 2.41
C SER A 347 16.86 27.06 3.68
N GLU A 348 15.66 26.58 4.02
CA GLU A 348 14.88 27.07 5.18
C GLU A 348 14.92 26.09 6.35
N MET A 349 15.46 24.88 6.14
CA MET A 349 15.43 23.82 7.14
C MET A 349 16.15 24.18 8.44
N GLY A 350 17.29 24.87 8.35
CA GLY A 350 18.07 25.27 9.52
C GLY A 350 17.29 26.22 10.46
N GLU A 351 16.63 27.21 9.89
CA GLU A 351 15.79 28.14 10.65
C GLU A 351 14.58 27.44 11.26
N LYS A 352 13.90 26.61 10.45
CA LYS A 352 12.72 25.85 10.89
C LYS A 352 13.07 24.88 12.02
N ALA A 353 14.19 24.17 11.92
CA ALA A 353 14.66 23.25 12.95
C ALA A 353 14.98 23.98 14.26
N LYS A 354 15.64 25.15 14.19
CA LYS A 354 15.91 25.98 15.36
C LYS A 354 14.64 26.49 16.03
N ASN A 355 13.70 27.02 15.26
CA ASN A 355 12.44 27.55 15.77
C ASN A 355 11.58 26.47 16.46
N ASN A 356 11.63 25.24 15.97
CA ASN A 356 10.90 24.09 16.54
C ASN A 356 11.71 23.28 17.55
N LYS A 357 12.96 23.66 17.83
CA LYS A 357 13.87 22.97 18.75
C LYS A 357 14.06 21.49 18.35
N TRP A 358 14.16 21.21 17.04
CA TRP A 358 14.50 19.87 16.55
C TRP A 358 16.00 19.62 16.72
N PRO A 359 16.41 18.38 17.04
CA PRO A 359 17.84 18.04 17.10
C PRO A 359 18.49 18.25 15.73
N ILE A 360 19.56 19.02 15.68
CA ILE A 360 20.30 19.35 14.45
C ILE A 360 21.26 18.22 14.07
N ASP A 361 21.82 17.52 15.04
CA ASP A 361 22.75 16.44 14.79
C ASP A 361 22.00 15.23 14.20
N ILE A 362 22.48 14.77 13.05
CA ILE A 362 21.93 13.58 12.37
C ILE A 362 22.70 12.34 12.79
N GLU A 363 22.02 11.37 13.40
CA GLU A 363 22.66 10.11 13.80
C GLU A 363 22.77 9.10 12.67
N TRP A 364 21.77 9.05 11.79
CA TRP A 364 21.75 8.15 10.62
C TRP A 364 21.23 8.83 9.37
N GLY A 365 21.92 8.59 8.26
CA GLY A 365 21.41 8.77 6.91
C GLY A 365 21.07 7.40 6.31
N LEU A 366 19.88 7.23 5.71
CA LEU A 366 19.44 5.95 5.14
C LEU A 366 18.93 6.16 3.71
N ILE A 367 19.51 5.44 2.76
CA ILE A 367 19.07 5.45 1.34
C ILE A 367 18.51 4.08 1.00
N GLY A 368 17.33 4.07 0.36
CA GLY A 368 16.71 2.83 -0.05
C GLY A 368 15.18 2.87 0.02
N SER A 369 14.57 1.76 0.46
CA SER A 369 13.14 1.51 0.38
C SER A 369 12.67 1.38 -1.08
N CYS A 370 11.42 0.98 -1.29
CA CYS A 370 10.85 0.93 -2.64
C CYS A 370 10.82 2.29 -3.33
N THR A 371 10.94 3.38 -2.60
CA THR A 371 10.86 4.75 -3.12
C THR A 371 12.13 5.17 -3.84
N ASN A 372 13.31 4.92 -3.24
CA ASN A 372 14.59 5.38 -3.76
C ASN A 372 15.69 4.32 -3.58
N SER A 373 15.55 3.24 -4.29
CA SER A 373 16.50 2.11 -4.29
C SER A 373 16.83 1.60 -5.69
N SER A 374 16.48 2.38 -6.72
CA SER A 374 16.81 2.07 -8.11
C SER A 374 18.30 2.26 -8.39
N TYR A 375 18.76 1.75 -9.53
CA TYR A 375 20.14 1.98 -9.98
C TYR A 375 20.45 3.48 -10.13
N GLU A 376 19.51 4.27 -10.67
CA GLU A 376 19.63 5.73 -10.79
C GLU A 376 19.81 6.40 -9.44
N ASP A 377 18.96 6.06 -8.45
CA ASP A 377 19.07 6.62 -7.08
C ASP A 377 20.43 6.35 -6.47
N LEU A 378 20.92 5.10 -6.58
CA LEU A 378 22.25 4.72 -6.08
C LEU A 378 23.37 5.42 -6.84
N SER A 379 23.27 5.52 -8.17
CA SER A 379 24.27 6.20 -9.00
C SER A 379 24.42 7.68 -8.65
N ARG A 380 23.30 8.40 -8.51
CA ARG A 380 23.29 9.82 -8.14
C ARG A 380 23.80 10.03 -6.71
N ALA A 381 23.35 9.25 -5.74
CA ALA A 381 23.86 9.35 -4.37
C ALA A 381 25.34 8.97 -4.26
N ALA A 382 25.79 7.95 -5.02
CA ALA A 382 27.20 7.56 -5.09
C ALA A 382 28.10 8.67 -5.67
N SER A 383 27.58 9.54 -6.55
CA SER A 383 28.35 10.68 -7.06
C SER A 383 28.68 11.69 -5.96
N ILE A 384 27.79 11.90 -5.01
CA ILE A 384 28.01 12.74 -3.81
C ILE A 384 28.98 12.04 -2.85
N ALA A 385 28.74 10.76 -2.58
CA ALA A 385 29.64 9.95 -1.76
C ALA A 385 31.07 9.93 -2.32
N LYS A 386 31.24 9.82 -3.65
CA LYS A 386 32.53 9.87 -4.31
C LYS A 386 33.27 11.20 -4.11
N GLN A 387 32.57 12.32 -4.18
CA GLN A 387 33.14 13.63 -3.89
C GLN A 387 33.70 13.69 -2.46
N ALA A 388 32.98 13.08 -1.49
CA ALA A 388 33.46 13.02 -0.12
C ALA A 388 34.74 12.17 0.00
N VAL A 389 34.80 10.99 -0.63
CA VAL A 389 35.97 10.12 -0.66
C VAL A 389 37.15 10.85 -1.29
N ASP A 390 36.97 11.43 -2.48
CA ASP A 390 38.02 12.10 -3.25
C ASP A 390 38.60 13.31 -2.50
N ASN A 391 37.75 14.06 -1.81
CA ASN A 391 38.13 15.23 -1.03
C ASN A 391 38.54 14.94 0.42
N LYS A 392 38.57 13.66 0.83
CA LYS A 392 38.94 13.26 2.20
C LYS A 392 38.02 13.89 3.25
N LEU A 393 36.71 13.97 2.95
CA LEU A 393 35.68 14.27 3.93
C LEU A 393 35.43 13.03 4.80
N VAL A 394 35.00 13.26 6.02
CA VAL A 394 34.63 12.17 6.95
C VAL A 394 33.14 12.24 7.20
N THR A 395 32.46 11.13 6.98
CA THR A 395 31.01 11.02 7.27
C THR A 395 30.78 11.20 8.78
N LYS A 396 29.90 12.11 9.15
CA LYS A 396 29.63 12.48 10.55
C LYS A 396 28.47 11.66 11.16
N SER A 397 27.59 11.15 10.31
CA SER A 397 26.49 10.26 10.71
C SER A 397 26.80 8.81 10.34
N SER A 398 26.14 7.86 11.00
CA SER A 398 26.09 6.50 10.47
C SER A 398 25.34 6.50 9.13
N PHE A 399 25.70 5.60 8.20
CA PHE A 399 25.16 5.62 6.86
C PHE A 399 24.72 4.21 6.45
N GLY A 400 23.50 4.07 5.91
CA GLY A 400 22.93 2.79 5.51
C GLY A 400 22.34 2.84 4.10
N ILE A 401 22.58 1.79 3.33
CA ILE A 401 22.13 1.65 1.94
C ILE A 401 21.36 0.35 1.78
N ASN A 402 20.13 0.43 1.25
CA ASN A 402 19.31 -0.71 0.87
C ASN A 402 19.12 -0.73 -0.65
N PRO A 403 19.81 -1.59 -1.42
CA PRO A 403 19.52 -1.79 -2.85
C PRO A 403 18.09 -2.33 -3.06
N GLY A 404 17.46 -2.00 -4.19
CA GLY A 404 16.05 -2.32 -4.44
C GLY A 404 15.78 -3.78 -4.78
N SER A 405 16.72 -4.41 -5.48
CA SER A 405 16.59 -5.81 -5.92
C SER A 405 17.97 -6.44 -6.05
N GLU A 406 18.00 -7.77 -6.24
CA GLU A 406 19.24 -8.46 -6.53
C GLU A 406 19.85 -8.01 -7.88
N GLN A 407 18.99 -7.69 -8.84
CA GLN A 407 19.40 -7.11 -10.11
C GLN A 407 20.11 -5.75 -9.90
N VAL A 408 19.50 -4.84 -9.13
CA VAL A 408 20.11 -3.54 -8.82
C VAL A 408 21.39 -3.71 -7.98
N ARG A 409 21.36 -4.56 -6.93
CA ARG A 409 22.50 -4.79 -6.04
C ARG A 409 23.71 -5.30 -6.80
N PHE A 410 23.51 -6.38 -7.58
CA PHE A 410 24.60 -7.00 -8.33
C PHE A 410 25.18 -6.05 -9.38
N THR A 411 24.31 -5.33 -10.08
CA THR A 411 24.75 -4.34 -11.09
C THR A 411 25.51 -3.18 -10.44
N ALA A 412 25.00 -2.63 -9.33
CA ALA A 412 25.66 -1.54 -8.60
C ALA A 412 27.01 -1.97 -7.98
N GLU A 413 27.13 -3.23 -7.55
CA GLU A 413 28.39 -3.80 -7.10
C GLU A 413 29.38 -3.95 -8.25
N ARG A 414 28.96 -4.52 -9.39
CA ARG A 414 29.77 -4.64 -10.62
C ARG A 414 30.32 -3.28 -11.07
N ASP A 415 29.49 -2.25 -11.03
CA ASP A 415 29.81 -0.90 -11.51
C ASP A 415 30.53 -0.06 -10.43
N GLY A 416 30.84 -0.65 -9.28
CA GLY A 416 31.62 -0.03 -8.21
C GLY A 416 30.86 0.97 -7.34
N LEU A 417 29.54 1.14 -7.52
CA LEU A 417 28.73 2.10 -6.76
C LEU A 417 28.67 1.73 -5.27
N LEU A 418 28.50 0.45 -4.93
CA LEU A 418 28.43 0.02 -3.53
C LEU A 418 29.77 0.21 -2.82
N LYS A 419 30.87 0.00 -3.52
CA LYS A 419 32.22 0.23 -2.98
C LYS A 419 32.47 1.68 -2.55
N ILE A 420 31.93 2.66 -3.29
CA ILE A 420 32.01 4.08 -2.93
C ILE A 420 31.35 4.35 -1.57
N PHE A 421 30.19 3.75 -1.31
CA PHE A 421 29.49 3.87 -0.03
C PHE A 421 30.25 3.17 1.10
N GLU A 422 30.81 1.97 0.84
CA GLU A 422 31.64 1.24 1.80
C GLU A 422 32.88 2.03 2.18
N ASP A 423 33.51 2.76 1.25
CA ASP A 423 34.67 3.64 1.49
C ASP A 423 34.33 4.82 2.43
N LEU A 424 33.05 5.13 2.60
CA LEU A 424 32.50 6.05 3.62
C LEU A 424 31.98 5.34 4.89
N ASN A 425 32.33 4.06 5.08
CA ASN A 425 31.86 3.20 6.17
C ASN A 425 30.32 3.02 6.20
N ALA A 426 29.66 3.09 5.03
CA ALA A 426 28.23 2.79 4.97
C ALA A 426 27.97 1.28 5.16
N THR A 427 26.90 0.95 5.85
CA THR A 427 26.40 -0.43 5.96
C THR A 427 25.48 -0.72 4.78
N ILE A 428 25.81 -1.75 4.00
CA ILE A 428 24.93 -2.26 2.95
C ILE A 428 23.97 -3.27 3.58
N PHE A 429 22.68 -2.97 3.58
CA PHE A 429 21.64 -3.85 4.09
C PHE A 429 21.09 -4.78 2.99
N THR A 430 20.31 -5.78 3.41
CA THR A 430 19.64 -6.71 2.49
C THR A 430 18.63 -5.96 1.61
N ASN A 431 18.39 -6.45 0.39
CA ASN A 431 17.38 -5.98 -0.55
C ASN A 431 15.95 -6.24 0.00
N ALA A 432 15.52 -5.43 0.94
CA ALA A 432 14.30 -5.60 1.71
C ALA A 432 13.79 -4.25 2.22
N CYS A 433 12.55 -4.21 2.71
CA CYS A 433 11.97 -2.99 3.27
C CYS A 433 12.70 -2.49 4.53
N GLY A 434 13.23 -3.40 5.37
CA GLY A 434 14.10 -3.08 6.50
C GLY A 434 13.61 -1.91 7.38
N PRO A 435 14.43 -0.85 7.54
CA PRO A 435 14.10 0.28 8.39
C PRO A 435 12.80 1.01 8.01
N CYS A 436 12.41 0.99 6.73
CA CYS A 436 11.20 1.65 6.25
C CYS A 436 9.92 1.10 6.89
N ILE A 437 9.89 -0.20 7.22
CA ILE A 437 8.75 -0.88 7.85
C ILE A 437 8.95 -1.12 9.36
N GLY A 438 9.99 -0.54 9.97
CA GLY A 438 10.32 -0.77 11.36
C GLY A 438 11.04 -2.11 11.63
N GLN A 439 11.50 -2.79 10.60
CA GLN A 439 12.39 -3.94 10.68
C GLN A 439 13.84 -3.45 10.75
N TRP A 440 14.18 -2.79 11.86
CA TRP A 440 15.50 -2.24 12.10
C TRP A 440 15.91 -2.40 13.56
N ALA A 441 16.95 -3.18 13.80
CA ALA A 441 17.55 -3.34 15.12
C ALA A 441 18.58 -2.24 15.38
N ARG A 442 18.16 -0.97 15.38
CA ARG A 442 19.03 0.16 15.72
C ARG A 442 19.47 0.04 17.17
N LYS A 443 20.80 0.08 17.38
CA LYS A 443 21.39 -0.09 18.72
C LYS A 443 20.87 0.97 19.70
N ASP A 444 20.41 0.53 20.88
CA ASP A 444 19.90 1.36 21.97
C ASP A 444 18.77 2.33 21.59
N ALA A 445 18.01 2.01 20.52
CA ALA A 445 16.96 2.91 20.02
C ALA A 445 15.93 3.27 21.10
N ASP A 446 15.52 2.30 21.94
CA ASP A 446 14.56 2.45 23.03
C ASP A 446 15.02 3.41 24.15
N LYS A 447 16.33 3.58 24.30
CA LYS A 447 16.95 4.42 25.36
C LYS A 447 17.36 5.80 24.86
N LYS A 448 17.30 6.06 23.54
CA LYS A 448 17.76 7.32 22.96
C LYS A 448 16.85 8.49 23.34
N PRO A 449 17.43 9.61 23.77
CA PRO A 449 16.70 10.87 23.94
C PRO A 449 16.23 11.39 22.56
N LYS A 450 15.76 12.63 22.50
CA LYS A 450 15.51 13.31 21.23
C LYS A 450 16.72 13.21 20.31
N ASN A 451 16.51 12.68 19.10
CA ASN A 451 17.56 12.53 18.10
C ASN A 451 16.95 12.68 16.70
N SER A 452 17.75 12.93 15.69
CA SER A 452 17.31 13.07 14.31
C SER A 452 17.96 12.03 13.41
N ILE A 453 17.18 11.52 12.46
CA ILE A 453 17.63 10.70 11.32
C ILE A 453 17.07 11.30 10.04
N ILE A 454 17.76 11.09 8.92
CA ILE A 454 17.28 11.45 7.60
C ILE A 454 17.28 10.25 6.67
N HIS A 455 16.26 10.11 5.84
CA HIS A 455 16.15 8.96 4.94
C HIS A 455 15.44 9.31 3.63
N SER A 456 15.66 8.49 2.61
CA SER A 456 14.96 8.62 1.33
C SER A 456 13.69 7.78 1.23
N PHE A 457 13.21 7.23 2.34
CA PHE A 457 12.00 6.41 2.40
C PHE A 457 10.74 7.25 2.14
N ASN A 458 9.57 6.64 2.34
CA ASN A 458 8.28 7.29 2.08
C ASN A 458 7.60 7.83 3.36
N ARG A 459 7.77 7.18 4.52
CA ARG A 459 7.07 7.49 5.78
C ARG A 459 8.02 7.81 6.92
N ASN A 460 7.63 8.79 7.74
CA ASN A 460 8.40 9.26 8.89
C ASN A 460 7.53 9.44 10.14
N PHE A 461 6.44 8.70 10.26
CA PHE A 461 5.58 8.73 11.44
C PHE A 461 6.36 8.38 12.72
N SER A 462 5.89 8.88 13.87
CA SER A 462 6.48 8.54 15.17
C SER A 462 6.58 7.02 15.36
N LYS A 463 7.70 6.56 15.88
CA LYS A 463 8.05 5.13 16.08
C LYS A 463 8.21 4.30 14.80
N ARG A 464 8.06 4.88 13.61
CA ARG A 464 8.02 4.10 12.37
C ARG A 464 9.32 3.40 12.04
N ALA A 465 10.46 4.07 12.18
CA ALA A 465 11.75 3.53 11.76
C ALA A 465 12.36 2.55 12.79
N ASP A 466 12.46 2.98 14.06
CA ASP A 466 13.21 2.31 15.12
C ASP A 466 12.42 2.03 16.41
N GLY A 467 11.11 2.31 16.37
CA GLY A 467 10.23 2.12 17.54
C GLY A 467 10.29 3.24 18.59
N ASN A 468 11.26 4.15 18.52
CA ASN A 468 11.44 5.24 19.49
C ASN A 468 10.58 6.47 19.14
N PRO A 469 9.68 6.94 20.02
CA PRO A 469 8.87 8.13 19.77
C PRO A 469 9.68 9.43 19.75
N ASN A 470 10.90 9.41 20.26
CA ASN A 470 11.79 10.58 20.33
C ASN A 470 12.65 10.75 19.05
N THR A 471 12.61 9.80 18.12
CA THR A 471 13.33 9.88 16.87
C THR A 471 12.60 10.78 15.89
N HIS A 472 13.21 11.92 15.56
CA HIS A 472 12.74 12.85 14.54
C HIS A 472 13.25 12.37 13.19
N ALA A 473 12.37 11.74 12.42
CA ALA A 473 12.70 11.23 11.09
C ALA A 473 12.31 12.23 10.00
N PHE A 474 13.25 12.52 9.10
CA PHE A 474 13.09 13.45 7.97
C PHE A 474 13.20 12.70 6.65
N VAL A 475 12.44 13.14 5.65
CA VAL A 475 12.39 12.54 4.31
C VAL A 475 12.98 13.51 3.29
N ALA A 476 13.93 13.03 2.50
CA ALA A 476 14.56 13.81 1.42
C ALA A 476 14.94 12.90 0.24
N SER A 477 15.45 13.50 -0.84
CA SER A 477 16.05 12.74 -1.96
C SER A 477 17.32 12.01 -1.51
N PRO A 478 17.73 10.92 -2.20
CA PRO A 478 18.95 10.18 -1.89
C PRO A 478 20.21 11.06 -1.84
N GLU A 479 20.29 12.03 -2.74
CA GLU A 479 21.42 12.97 -2.86
C GLU A 479 21.51 13.89 -1.64
N ILE A 480 20.37 14.41 -1.21
CA ILE A 480 20.30 15.26 0.00
C ILE A 480 20.59 14.43 1.25
N VAL A 481 20.09 13.18 1.31
CA VAL A 481 20.41 12.26 2.42
C VAL A 481 21.93 12.01 2.48
N ALA A 482 22.57 11.75 1.35
CA ALA A 482 24.02 11.54 1.28
C ALA A 482 24.79 12.79 1.77
N ALA A 483 24.45 13.97 1.27
CA ALA A 483 25.11 15.23 1.66
C ALA A 483 24.95 15.53 3.16
N ILE A 484 23.74 15.34 3.69
CA ILE A 484 23.45 15.55 5.12
C ILE A 484 24.12 14.48 6.00
N ALA A 485 24.18 13.21 5.57
CA ALA A 485 24.93 12.18 6.30
C ALA A 485 26.42 12.49 6.39
N ILE A 486 27.02 13.05 5.32
CA ILE A 486 28.41 13.47 5.29
C ILE A 486 28.61 14.67 6.25
N SER A 487 27.74 15.67 6.22
CA SER A 487 27.82 16.83 7.10
C SER A 487 27.51 16.52 8.57
N GLY A 488 26.63 15.57 8.82
CA GLY A 488 26.08 15.22 10.15
C GLY A 488 25.09 16.24 10.71
N LYS A 489 24.61 17.19 9.90
CA LYS A 489 23.79 18.31 10.33
C LYS A 489 22.53 18.48 9.48
N LEU A 490 21.38 18.59 10.14
CA LEU A 490 20.08 18.82 9.48
C LEU A 490 20.00 20.20 8.82
N ASP A 491 20.70 21.19 9.36
CA ASP A 491 20.75 22.57 8.87
C ASP A 491 21.78 22.81 7.75
N PHE A 492 22.45 21.77 7.27
CA PHE A 492 23.39 21.87 6.16
C PHE A 492 22.67 22.03 4.84
N ASN A 493 22.97 23.10 4.12
CA ASN A 493 22.47 23.37 2.76
C ASN A 493 23.56 23.03 1.74
N PRO A 494 23.51 21.89 1.01
CA PRO A 494 24.57 21.51 0.08
C PRO A 494 24.72 22.46 -1.12
N LEU A 495 23.75 23.36 -1.38
CA LEU A 495 23.85 24.33 -2.47
C LEU A 495 24.80 25.49 -2.15
N THR A 496 25.01 25.81 -0.85
CA THR A 496 25.74 27.00 -0.41
C THR A 496 26.83 26.73 0.59
N ASP A 497 26.67 25.69 1.42
CA ASP A 497 27.52 25.47 2.56
C ASP A 497 28.75 24.63 2.22
N ARG A 498 29.84 24.91 2.92
CA ARG A 498 31.10 24.21 2.73
C ARG A 498 31.41 23.25 3.87
N LEU A 499 31.96 22.11 3.53
CA LEU A 499 32.44 21.10 4.47
C LEU A 499 33.95 21.22 4.63
N LYS A 500 34.46 21.04 5.86
CA LYS A 500 35.90 20.98 6.11
C LYS A 500 36.36 19.55 6.07
N ASN A 501 37.35 19.27 5.23
CA ASN A 501 38.00 17.97 5.16
C ASN A 501 39.01 17.77 6.32
N GLN A 502 39.62 16.58 6.41
CA GLN A 502 40.58 16.26 7.45
C GLN A 502 41.84 17.16 7.47
N TYR A 503 42.10 17.90 6.40
CA TYR A 503 43.20 18.86 6.27
C TYR A 503 42.79 20.31 6.51
N GLY A 504 41.53 20.55 6.87
CA GLY A 504 40.98 21.88 7.09
C GLY A 504 40.58 22.64 5.82
N LYS A 505 40.69 22.03 4.63
CA LYS A 505 40.25 22.61 3.36
C LYS A 505 38.71 22.65 3.29
N GLU A 506 38.20 23.78 2.90
CA GLU A 506 36.73 23.94 2.68
C GLU A 506 36.34 23.42 1.29
N ILE A 507 35.33 22.54 1.26
CA ILE A 507 34.80 21.89 0.06
C ILE A 507 33.36 22.27 -0.10
N LEU A 508 32.96 22.80 -1.22
CA LEU A 508 31.57 22.89 -1.70
C LEU A 508 31.31 21.63 -2.54
N LEU A 509 30.26 20.91 -2.23
CA LEU A 509 29.88 19.76 -3.03
C LEU A 509 29.25 20.21 -4.35
N ASP A 510 29.67 19.61 -5.46
CA ASP A 510 29.03 19.81 -6.75
C ASP A 510 27.68 19.11 -6.81
N PRO A 511 26.72 19.60 -7.63
CA PRO A 511 25.46 18.90 -7.85
C PRO A 511 25.64 17.44 -8.25
N PRO A 512 24.69 16.56 -7.85
CA PRO A 512 24.80 15.13 -8.15
C PRO A 512 24.79 14.86 -9.65
N THR A 513 25.64 13.95 -10.07
CA THR A 513 25.67 13.34 -11.39
C THR A 513 25.34 11.86 -11.26
N GLY A 514 24.87 11.21 -12.32
CA GLY A 514 24.59 9.79 -12.31
C GLY A 514 23.95 9.34 -13.61
N THR A 515 23.83 8.05 -13.78
CA THR A 515 23.21 7.44 -14.96
C THR A 515 21.85 6.91 -14.65
N GLU A 516 20.88 7.15 -15.52
CA GLU A 516 19.51 6.61 -15.43
C GLU A 516 19.53 5.07 -15.42
N LEU A 517 20.32 4.49 -16.31
CA LEU A 517 20.43 3.06 -16.53
C LEU A 517 21.91 2.65 -16.59
N PRO A 518 22.27 1.42 -16.20
CA PRO A 518 23.65 0.94 -16.29
C PRO A 518 24.10 0.84 -17.75
N ILE A 519 25.32 1.33 -18.04
CA ILE A 519 25.86 1.40 -19.40
C ILE A 519 25.96 0.01 -20.03
N ASP A 520 26.43 -0.99 -19.24
CA ASP A 520 26.59 -2.38 -19.67
C ASP A 520 25.33 -3.25 -19.43
N GLY A 521 24.18 -2.60 -19.21
CA GLY A 521 22.90 -3.27 -18.90
C GLY A 521 22.83 -3.82 -17.48
N PHE A 522 21.65 -4.27 -17.10
CA PHE A 522 21.44 -4.96 -15.82
C PHE A 522 21.93 -6.40 -15.85
N ASP A 523 22.42 -6.88 -14.69
CA ASP A 523 22.87 -8.25 -14.51
C ASP A 523 22.49 -8.78 -13.11
N PHE A 524 22.50 -10.11 -12.91
CA PHE A 524 22.26 -10.79 -11.62
C PHE A 524 22.87 -12.21 -11.64
N LEU A 525 23.17 -12.78 -10.48
CA LEU A 525 23.59 -14.18 -10.34
C LEU A 525 22.39 -15.13 -10.21
N ASP A 526 21.48 -14.84 -9.27
CA ASP A 526 20.21 -15.53 -9.04
C ASP A 526 19.19 -14.47 -8.60
N ASN A 527 18.18 -14.25 -9.41
CA ASN A 527 17.15 -13.28 -9.07
C ASN A 527 16.22 -13.73 -7.94
N GLY A 528 16.34 -14.99 -7.50
CA GLY A 528 15.54 -15.52 -6.40
C GLY A 528 14.10 -15.89 -6.78
N TYR A 529 13.74 -15.93 -8.06
CA TYR A 529 12.40 -16.32 -8.50
C TYR A 529 12.23 -17.83 -8.54
N VAL A 530 11.07 -18.31 -8.06
CA VAL A 530 10.62 -19.71 -8.17
C VAL A 530 9.33 -19.72 -8.97
N GLU A 531 9.38 -20.39 -10.11
CA GLU A 531 8.19 -20.60 -10.92
C GLU A 531 7.17 -21.52 -10.21
N PRO A 532 5.87 -21.25 -10.33
CA PRO A 532 4.87 -22.15 -9.82
C PRO A 532 4.86 -23.46 -10.59
N LEU A 533 4.52 -24.54 -9.88
CA LEU A 533 4.37 -25.86 -10.54
C LEU A 533 3.16 -25.84 -11.49
N GLU A 534 3.28 -26.53 -12.62
CA GLU A 534 2.16 -26.73 -13.55
C GLU A 534 0.99 -27.45 -12.88
N ASP A 535 1.28 -28.49 -12.07
CA ASP A 535 0.32 -29.21 -11.24
C ASP A 535 0.76 -29.22 -9.77
N GLY A 536 0.14 -28.34 -8.98
CA GLY A 536 0.31 -28.26 -7.53
C GLY A 536 -0.64 -29.15 -6.72
N SER A 537 -1.48 -29.99 -7.35
CA SER A 537 -2.53 -30.76 -6.68
C SER A 537 -1.98 -31.71 -5.59
N LYS A 538 -0.78 -32.22 -5.77
CA LYS A 538 -0.10 -33.14 -4.83
C LYS A 538 0.57 -32.43 -3.65
N ILE A 539 0.68 -31.11 -3.68
CA ILE A 539 1.32 -30.35 -2.59
C ILE A 539 0.41 -30.36 -1.37
N LYS A 540 0.95 -30.86 -0.27
CA LYS A 540 0.31 -30.78 1.05
C LYS A 540 0.82 -29.54 1.78
N ILE A 541 -0.11 -28.68 2.21
CA ILE A 541 0.20 -27.52 3.04
C ILE A 541 0.01 -27.99 4.49
N ASN A 542 1.06 -27.83 5.28
CA ASN A 542 1.05 -28.22 6.70
C ASN A 542 1.20 -26.98 7.56
N VAL A 543 0.23 -26.72 8.43
CA VAL A 543 0.30 -25.70 9.47
C VAL A 543 0.27 -26.43 10.79
N ASP A 544 1.35 -26.32 11.57
CA ASP A 544 1.42 -26.95 12.89
C ASP A 544 0.35 -26.33 13.82
N LYS A 545 -0.40 -27.16 14.49
CA LYS A 545 -1.43 -26.71 15.45
C LYS A 545 -0.88 -25.91 16.63
N ASN A 546 0.40 -26.13 16.95
CA ASN A 546 1.11 -25.45 18.02
C ASN A 546 1.98 -24.29 17.49
N SER A 547 1.87 -23.94 16.23
CA SER A 547 2.62 -22.80 15.68
C SER A 547 2.22 -21.50 16.38
N GLU A 548 3.22 -20.70 16.76
CA GLU A 548 2.98 -19.33 17.24
C GLU A 548 2.83 -18.34 16.08
N ARG A 549 3.21 -18.72 14.85
CA ARG A 549 3.32 -17.84 13.70
C ARG A 549 2.22 -18.02 12.65
N LEU A 550 1.65 -19.21 12.55
CA LEU A 550 0.64 -19.58 11.55
C LEU A 550 -0.59 -20.20 12.21
N GLN A 551 -1.76 -19.83 11.78
CA GLN A 551 -3.03 -20.35 12.30
C GLN A 551 -4.01 -20.55 11.15
N LEU A 552 -4.58 -21.75 11.03
CA LEU A 552 -5.70 -21.98 10.13
C LEU A 552 -6.91 -21.16 10.61
N LEU A 553 -7.54 -20.46 9.67
CA LEU A 553 -8.65 -19.58 9.97
C LEU A 553 -9.98 -20.35 10.03
N ASN A 554 -10.90 -19.89 10.89
CA ASN A 554 -12.30 -20.24 10.84
C ASN A 554 -13.10 -19.06 10.25
N PRO A 555 -14.16 -19.32 9.46
CA PRO A 555 -15.04 -18.27 8.97
C PRO A 555 -15.64 -17.44 10.13
N PHE A 556 -15.77 -16.15 9.96
CA PHE A 556 -16.43 -15.30 10.96
C PHE A 556 -17.92 -15.63 11.05
N ILE A 557 -18.47 -15.50 12.24
CA ILE A 557 -19.89 -15.77 12.50
C ILE A 557 -20.74 -14.72 11.77
N PRO A 558 -21.73 -15.13 10.95
CA PRO A 558 -22.67 -14.23 10.29
C PRO A 558 -23.46 -13.39 11.31
N TRP A 559 -23.97 -12.23 10.85
CA TRP A 559 -24.88 -11.43 11.64
C TRP A 559 -26.18 -12.20 11.92
N ASN A 560 -26.66 -12.12 13.14
CA ASN A 560 -27.83 -12.87 13.61
C ASN A 560 -29.20 -12.23 13.24
N GLY A 561 -29.18 -11.13 12.48
CA GLY A 561 -30.38 -10.39 12.07
C GLY A 561 -31.00 -9.53 13.17
N LYS A 562 -30.36 -9.35 14.32
CA LYS A 562 -30.86 -8.57 15.46
C LYS A 562 -30.10 -7.27 15.65
N ASN A 563 -30.75 -6.30 16.30
CA ASN A 563 -30.11 -5.08 16.75
C ASN A 563 -28.93 -5.40 17.72
N ILE A 564 -27.87 -4.61 17.63
CA ILE A 564 -26.79 -4.63 18.62
C ILE A 564 -27.27 -3.84 19.83
N THR A 565 -27.31 -4.45 20.99
CA THR A 565 -27.82 -3.81 22.22
C THR A 565 -26.85 -4.02 23.37
N GLY A 566 -26.63 -2.98 24.17
CA GLY A 566 -25.77 -3.07 25.34
C GLY A 566 -24.27 -3.12 25.02
N ALA A 567 -23.87 -2.79 23.80
CA ALA A 567 -22.45 -2.78 23.41
C ALA A 567 -21.67 -1.73 24.23
N LYS A 568 -20.49 -2.13 24.74
CA LYS A 568 -19.64 -1.27 25.56
C LYS A 568 -18.65 -0.50 24.71
N LEU A 569 -18.29 0.72 25.16
CA LEU A 569 -17.15 1.43 24.60
C LEU A 569 -15.86 0.70 24.98
N LEU A 570 -15.08 0.28 23.97
CA LEU A 570 -13.74 -0.26 24.20
C LEU A 570 -12.72 0.87 24.37
N ILE A 571 -12.70 1.78 23.42
CA ILE A 571 -11.80 2.96 23.42
C ILE A 571 -12.43 4.08 22.60
N LYS A 572 -12.21 5.31 23.03
CA LYS A 572 -12.38 6.54 22.25
C LYS A 572 -10.98 7.05 21.90
N ALA A 573 -10.56 6.81 20.66
CA ALA A 573 -9.24 7.22 20.18
C ALA A 573 -9.21 8.73 19.93
N PHE A 574 -8.20 9.40 20.47
CA PHE A 574 -7.98 10.83 20.34
C PHE A 574 -7.02 11.13 19.20
N GLY A 575 -7.40 12.05 18.33
CA GLY A 575 -6.57 12.56 17.25
C GLY A 575 -6.16 11.45 16.24
N LYS A 576 -4.93 11.49 15.76
CA LYS A 576 -4.42 10.60 14.72
C LYS A 576 -4.37 9.15 15.18
N CYS A 577 -5.14 8.28 14.54
CA CYS A 577 -5.12 6.83 14.76
C CYS A 577 -4.82 6.10 13.44
N THR A 578 -3.55 5.80 13.23
CA THR A 578 -3.06 5.10 12.01
C THR A 578 -3.20 3.59 12.14
N THR A 579 -3.01 2.87 11.04
CA THR A 579 -2.93 1.39 11.08
C THR A 579 -1.75 0.89 11.93
N ASP A 580 -0.70 1.72 12.14
CA ASP A 580 0.36 1.41 13.11
C ASP A 580 -0.08 1.52 14.57
N HIS A 581 -1.10 2.33 14.86
CA HIS A 581 -1.68 2.40 16.20
C HIS A 581 -2.68 1.26 16.46
N ILE A 582 -3.32 0.74 15.41
CA ILE A 582 -4.33 -0.32 15.50
C ILE A 582 -3.68 -1.71 15.47
N SER A 583 -2.76 -1.94 14.53
CA SER A 583 -2.04 -3.20 14.33
C SER A 583 -0.59 -2.90 13.95
N MET A 584 0.29 -2.84 14.93
CA MET A 584 1.69 -2.45 14.75
C MET A 584 2.45 -3.38 13.81
N ALA A 585 3.47 -2.83 13.15
CA ALA A 585 4.53 -3.56 12.47
C ALA A 585 5.69 -3.88 13.43
N GLY A 586 6.91 -3.86 12.94
CA GLY A 586 8.10 -4.15 13.74
C GLY A 586 8.07 -5.59 14.28
N PRO A 587 8.32 -5.82 15.57
CA PRO A 587 8.36 -7.17 16.15
C PRO A 587 7.07 -7.99 15.97
N TRP A 588 5.93 -7.34 15.80
CA TRP A 588 4.63 -7.98 15.61
C TRP A 588 4.47 -8.64 14.24
N LEU A 589 5.29 -8.29 13.25
CA LEU A 589 5.25 -8.90 11.92
C LEU A 589 5.44 -10.43 11.95
N ARG A 590 6.10 -10.96 12.99
CA ARG A 590 6.26 -12.40 13.19
C ARG A 590 4.93 -13.15 13.37
N PHE A 591 3.87 -12.47 13.80
CA PHE A 591 2.56 -13.07 14.07
C PHE A 591 1.53 -12.84 12.96
N ARG A 592 1.92 -12.28 11.83
CA ARG A 592 0.99 -11.92 10.73
C ARG A 592 0.19 -13.09 10.15
N GLY A 593 0.65 -14.32 10.33
CA GLY A 593 -0.07 -15.53 9.93
C GLY A 593 -0.91 -16.16 11.06
N HIS A 594 -0.90 -15.59 12.28
CA HIS A 594 -1.60 -16.13 13.45
C HIS A 594 -2.56 -15.10 14.04
N LEU A 595 -3.84 -15.17 13.66
CA LEU A 595 -4.82 -14.14 13.99
C LEU A 595 -4.97 -13.89 15.49
N ASP A 596 -4.99 -14.95 16.29
CA ASP A 596 -5.15 -14.79 17.74
C ASP A 596 -3.91 -14.14 18.39
N ASN A 597 -2.69 -14.54 18.01
CA ASN A 597 -1.46 -13.98 18.57
C ASN A 597 -1.25 -12.53 18.15
N ILE A 598 -1.49 -12.18 16.87
CA ILE A 598 -1.36 -10.80 16.40
C ILE A 598 -2.39 -9.88 17.07
N SER A 599 -3.56 -10.39 17.45
CA SER A 599 -4.60 -9.61 18.11
C SER A 599 -4.21 -9.09 19.50
N ASN A 600 -3.10 -9.56 20.07
CA ASN A 600 -2.53 -9.00 21.31
C ASN A 600 -1.91 -7.60 21.11
N ASN A 601 -1.79 -7.11 19.86
CA ASN A 601 -1.39 -5.73 19.59
C ASN A 601 -2.57 -4.83 19.18
N CYS A 602 -3.79 -5.32 19.22
CA CYS A 602 -4.97 -4.58 18.79
C CYS A 602 -5.13 -3.27 19.57
N LEU A 603 -5.04 -2.13 18.86
CA LEU A 603 -5.22 -0.76 19.38
C LEU A 603 -4.24 -0.34 20.51
N ILE A 604 -3.14 -1.07 20.72
CA ILE A 604 -2.17 -0.72 21.79
C ILE A 604 -1.46 0.61 21.54
N GLY A 605 -1.46 1.10 20.32
CA GLY A 605 -0.88 2.41 19.94
C GLY A 605 -1.88 3.56 19.94
N ALA A 606 -3.19 3.28 20.03
CA ALA A 606 -4.22 4.31 20.06
C ALA A 606 -4.20 5.08 21.37
N VAL A 607 -4.29 6.41 21.29
CA VAL A 607 -4.36 7.28 22.48
C VAL A 607 -5.79 7.33 22.98
N ASN A 608 -6.02 6.95 24.23
CA ASN A 608 -7.34 7.03 24.86
C ASN A 608 -7.69 8.49 25.22
N ALA A 609 -8.79 9.02 24.66
CA ALA A 609 -9.24 10.40 24.85
C ALA A 609 -9.51 10.77 26.31
N PHE A 610 -9.82 9.81 27.18
CA PHE A 610 -10.20 10.07 28.57
C PHE A 610 -9.01 10.23 29.52
N ASN A 611 -7.86 9.66 29.19
CA ASN A 611 -6.69 9.67 30.06
C ASN A 611 -5.37 10.01 29.34
N MET A 612 -5.42 10.22 28.02
CA MET A 612 -4.29 10.54 27.14
C MET A 612 -3.15 9.51 27.17
N LYS A 613 -3.46 8.25 27.52
CA LYS A 613 -2.50 7.15 27.53
C LYS A 613 -2.76 6.17 26.39
N THR A 614 -1.73 5.49 25.96
CA THR A 614 -1.81 4.34 25.04
C THR A 614 -1.94 3.04 25.80
N ASN A 615 -2.60 2.05 25.19
CA ASN A 615 -2.82 0.71 25.77
C ASN A 615 -3.37 0.74 27.22
N PHE A 616 -4.27 1.66 27.52
CA PHE A 616 -4.81 1.84 28.85
C PHE A 616 -6.27 2.27 28.81
N VAL A 617 -7.19 1.30 28.96
CA VAL A 617 -8.64 1.50 28.86
C VAL A 617 -9.34 0.93 30.09
N LYS A 618 -10.51 1.45 30.40
CA LYS A 618 -11.34 1.00 31.52
C LYS A 618 -12.15 -0.24 31.14
N ASN A 619 -12.07 -1.26 31.95
CA ASN A 619 -12.98 -2.39 31.89
C ASN A 619 -14.25 -2.02 32.67
N GLN A 620 -15.36 -1.78 31.98
CA GLN A 620 -16.62 -1.33 32.59
C GLN A 620 -17.29 -2.40 33.49
N ILE A 621 -16.89 -3.71 33.37
CA ILE A 621 -17.40 -4.78 34.25
C ILE A 621 -16.72 -4.72 35.60
N THR A 622 -15.38 -4.58 35.60
CA THR A 622 -14.57 -4.64 36.83
C THR A 622 -14.24 -3.27 37.43
N GLY A 623 -14.47 -2.19 36.65
CA GLY A 623 -14.06 -0.84 37.00
C GLY A 623 -12.53 -0.60 36.94
N LYS A 624 -11.73 -1.60 36.59
CA LYS A 624 -10.25 -1.53 36.54
C LYS A 624 -9.77 -1.14 35.16
N TYR A 625 -8.61 -0.49 35.11
CA TYR A 625 -7.90 -0.19 33.86
C TYR A 625 -6.95 -1.33 33.51
N GLY A 626 -6.80 -1.57 32.20
CA GLY A 626 -5.91 -2.60 31.65
C GLY A 626 -5.54 -2.34 30.20
N GLY A 627 -4.73 -3.23 29.63
CA GLY A 627 -4.39 -3.21 28.21
C GLY A 627 -5.63 -3.38 27.31
N VAL A 628 -5.65 -2.72 26.16
CA VAL A 628 -6.81 -2.77 25.24
C VAL A 628 -7.17 -4.21 24.83
N PRO A 629 -6.19 -5.05 24.39
CA PRO A 629 -6.49 -6.44 24.04
C PRO A 629 -7.00 -7.27 25.23
N ASP A 630 -6.43 -7.08 26.42
CA ASP A 630 -6.82 -7.83 27.61
C ASP A 630 -8.25 -7.51 28.04
N VAL A 631 -8.60 -6.22 28.05
CA VAL A 631 -9.94 -5.75 28.36
C VAL A 631 -10.94 -6.28 27.33
N GLN A 632 -10.58 -6.26 26.04
CA GLN A 632 -11.45 -6.74 24.98
C GLN A 632 -11.63 -8.27 25.04
N ARG A 633 -10.58 -9.03 25.32
CA ARG A 633 -10.70 -10.49 25.54
C ARG A 633 -11.60 -10.82 26.72
N HIS A 634 -11.57 -10.00 27.78
CA HIS A 634 -12.47 -10.17 28.91
C HIS A 634 -13.94 -9.88 28.53
N TYR A 635 -14.20 -8.85 27.72
CA TYR A 635 -15.53 -8.59 27.18
C TYR A 635 -16.02 -9.74 26.28
N LEU A 636 -15.19 -10.24 25.38
CA LEU A 636 -15.50 -11.36 24.52
C LEU A 636 -15.86 -12.62 25.31
N ALA A 637 -15.04 -12.96 26.32
CA ALA A 637 -15.29 -14.10 27.21
C ALA A 637 -16.58 -13.94 28.06
N SER A 638 -16.98 -12.70 28.32
CA SER A 638 -18.24 -12.36 29.01
C SER A 638 -19.45 -12.23 28.09
N GLY A 639 -19.28 -12.48 26.77
CA GLY A 639 -20.35 -12.36 25.77
C GLY A 639 -20.80 -10.92 25.52
N ILE A 640 -19.96 -9.93 25.80
CA ILE A 640 -20.26 -8.50 25.65
C ILE A 640 -19.70 -8.00 24.32
N GLU A 641 -20.57 -7.39 23.52
CA GLU A 641 -20.22 -6.72 22.27
C GLU A 641 -19.63 -5.34 22.57
N THR A 642 -18.74 -4.86 21.69
CA THR A 642 -18.05 -3.59 21.90
C THR A 642 -18.04 -2.72 20.63
N VAL A 643 -17.82 -1.42 20.85
CA VAL A 643 -17.61 -0.43 19.80
C VAL A 643 -16.29 0.32 20.03
N VAL A 644 -15.68 0.73 18.94
CA VAL A 644 -14.51 1.64 18.93
C VAL A 644 -14.95 2.97 18.38
N VAL A 645 -14.53 4.06 19.00
CA VAL A 645 -14.78 5.42 18.53
C VAL A 645 -13.46 6.07 18.15
N GLY A 646 -13.41 6.78 17.03
CA GLY A 646 -12.20 7.44 16.53
C GLY A 646 -12.45 8.84 15.97
N ASP A 647 -11.36 9.51 15.68
CA ASP A 647 -11.33 10.89 15.16
C ASP A 647 -11.22 10.88 13.61
N HIS A 648 -10.65 11.94 13.03
CA HIS A 648 -10.49 12.08 11.58
C HIS A 648 -9.45 11.13 10.98
N ASN A 649 -9.69 10.72 9.73
CA ASN A 649 -8.79 9.89 8.91
C ASN A 649 -8.33 8.60 9.63
N TYR A 650 -9.26 7.98 10.35
CA TYR A 650 -8.98 6.77 11.11
C TYR A 650 -8.51 5.63 10.21
N GLY A 651 -7.41 4.98 10.60
CA GLY A 651 -6.80 3.90 9.82
C GLY A 651 -5.90 4.35 8.67
N GLU A 652 -5.43 5.61 8.70
CA GLU A 652 -4.40 6.13 7.79
C GLU A 652 -3.14 5.25 7.81
N GLY A 653 -2.41 5.18 6.70
CA GLY A 653 -1.12 4.52 6.63
C GLY A 653 -1.12 3.24 5.80
N SER A 654 -0.47 2.19 6.28
CA SER A 654 -0.31 0.93 5.55
C SER A 654 -1.65 0.20 5.34
N SER A 655 -1.78 -0.50 4.21
CA SER A 655 -2.95 -1.31 3.86
C SER A 655 -3.10 -2.59 4.69
N ARG A 656 -3.08 -2.46 6.01
CA ARG A 656 -3.10 -3.61 6.94
C ARG A 656 -4.51 -4.12 7.15
N GLU A 657 -4.83 -5.23 6.53
CA GLU A 657 -6.07 -5.97 6.78
C GLU A 657 -6.22 -6.37 8.26
N HIS A 658 -5.10 -6.72 8.90
CA HIS A 658 -5.07 -7.06 10.32
C HIS A 658 -5.67 -5.98 11.22
N ALA A 659 -5.52 -4.70 10.85
CA ALA A 659 -6.15 -3.60 11.60
C ALA A 659 -7.71 -3.67 11.59
N ALA A 660 -8.30 -4.44 10.69
CA ALA A 660 -9.73 -4.75 10.68
C ALA A 660 -10.02 -6.16 11.24
N MET A 661 -9.18 -7.13 10.94
CA MET A 661 -9.38 -8.51 11.39
C MET A 661 -9.22 -8.67 12.91
N GLU A 662 -8.24 -8.00 13.51
CA GLU A 662 -7.97 -8.09 14.95
C GLU A 662 -9.15 -7.61 15.81
N PRO A 663 -9.68 -6.38 15.63
CA PRO A 663 -10.88 -5.99 16.39
C PRO A 663 -12.07 -6.88 16.07
N ARG A 664 -12.25 -7.33 14.82
CA ARG A 664 -13.31 -8.27 14.45
C ARG A 664 -13.17 -9.60 15.18
N HIS A 665 -11.96 -10.18 15.21
CA HIS A 665 -11.64 -11.43 15.91
C HIS A 665 -11.91 -11.32 17.41
N LEU A 666 -11.55 -10.20 18.00
CA LEU A 666 -11.76 -9.93 19.42
C LEU A 666 -13.21 -9.54 19.78
N GLY A 667 -14.14 -9.42 18.80
CA GLY A 667 -15.57 -9.22 19.06
C GLY A 667 -16.06 -7.78 18.98
N VAL A 668 -15.24 -6.84 18.48
CA VAL A 668 -15.70 -5.47 18.15
C VAL A 668 -16.72 -5.54 17.01
N LYS A 669 -17.84 -4.83 17.12
CA LYS A 669 -18.94 -4.86 16.16
C LYS A 669 -18.97 -3.65 15.22
N ALA A 670 -18.59 -2.49 15.74
CA ALA A 670 -18.62 -1.25 14.99
C ALA A 670 -17.42 -0.35 15.30
N VAL A 671 -17.00 0.38 14.29
CA VAL A 671 -16.05 1.49 14.40
C VAL A 671 -16.77 2.75 13.95
N ILE A 672 -16.89 3.74 14.84
CA ILE A 672 -17.62 5.00 14.62
C ILE A 672 -16.62 6.15 14.67
N VAL A 673 -16.46 6.90 13.59
CA VAL A 673 -15.41 7.90 13.47
C VAL A 673 -15.92 9.20 12.83
N LYS A 674 -15.13 10.26 12.88
CA LYS A 674 -15.40 11.47 12.09
C LYS A 674 -15.14 11.22 10.59
N SER A 675 -14.05 10.54 10.24
CA SER A 675 -13.78 10.07 8.87
C SER A 675 -12.80 8.90 8.84
N PHE A 676 -12.86 8.09 7.77
CA PHE A 676 -11.96 6.96 7.53
C PHE A 676 -10.92 7.26 6.48
N ALA A 677 -9.76 6.60 6.59
CA ALA A 677 -8.89 6.34 5.45
C ALA A 677 -9.50 5.24 4.56
N ARG A 678 -9.45 5.42 3.24
CA ARG A 678 -10.13 4.58 2.23
C ARG A 678 -9.89 3.07 2.44
N ILE A 679 -8.64 2.65 2.47
CA ILE A 679 -8.30 1.21 2.53
C ILE A 679 -8.82 0.59 3.83
N HIS A 680 -8.72 1.31 4.94
CA HIS A 680 -9.17 0.80 6.23
C HIS A 680 -10.69 0.64 6.31
N GLU A 681 -11.44 1.60 5.78
CA GLU A 681 -12.90 1.49 5.66
C GLU A 681 -13.30 0.25 4.86
N THR A 682 -12.66 0.04 3.70
CA THR A 682 -12.89 -1.15 2.86
C THR A 682 -12.56 -2.43 3.62
N ASN A 683 -11.42 -2.47 4.33
CA ASN A 683 -11.04 -3.64 5.13
C ASN A 683 -12.07 -3.96 6.23
N LEU A 684 -12.57 -2.94 6.94
CA LEU A 684 -13.62 -3.15 7.95
C LEU A 684 -14.89 -3.76 7.34
N LYS A 685 -15.35 -3.22 6.21
CA LYS A 685 -16.52 -3.74 5.49
C LYS A 685 -16.33 -5.19 5.02
N LYS A 686 -15.14 -5.49 4.43
CA LYS A 686 -14.76 -6.84 3.98
C LYS A 686 -14.75 -7.85 5.12
N GLN A 687 -14.38 -7.45 6.32
CA GLN A 687 -14.40 -8.29 7.52
C GLN A 687 -15.75 -8.33 8.22
N GLY A 688 -16.82 -7.79 7.62
CA GLY A 688 -18.18 -7.82 8.16
C GLY A 688 -18.37 -6.99 9.43
N MET A 689 -17.63 -5.89 9.59
CA MET A 689 -17.80 -4.91 10.65
C MET A 689 -18.64 -3.72 10.18
N LEU A 690 -19.28 -3.01 11.08
CA LEU A 690 -19.93 -1.73 10.81
C LEU A 690 -18.89 -0.60 10.82
N ALA A 691 -18.59 -0.03 9.66
CA ALA A 691 -17.75 1.17 9.48
C ALA A 691 -18.67 2.39 9.32
N LEU A 692 -18.74 3.24 10.33
CA LEU A 692 -19.75 4.30 10.46
C LEU A 692 -19.08 5.65 10.69
N THR A 693 -19.69 6.72 10.17
CA THR A 693 -19.23 8.10 10.40
C THR A 693 -20.30 8.92 11.10
N PHE A 694 -19.90 9.80 11.99
CA PHE A 694 -20.85 10.73 12.62
C PHE A 694 -21.51 11.62 11.57
N SER A 695 -22.85 11.76 11.63
CA SER A 695 -23.57 12.75 10.82
C SER A 695 -23.29 14.17 11.31
N ASN A 696 -23.12 14.33 12.61
CA ASN A 696 -22.64 15.54 13.26
C ASN A 696 -21.35 15.22 14.02
N GLU A 697 -20.24 15.79 13.61
CA GLU A 697 -18.92 15.50 14.21
C GLU A 697 -18.85 15.87 15.70
N ASN A 698 -19.67 16.81 16.17
CA ASN A 698 -19.74 17.17 17.60
C ASN A 698 -20.31 16.02 18.46
N ASP A 699 -21.01 15.05 17.88
CA ASP A 699 -21.49 13.88 18.62
C ASP A 699 -20.35 13.03 19.18
N TYR A 700 -19.14 13.15 18.60
CA TYR A 700 -17.93 12.56 19.18
C TYR A 700 -17.71 13.05 20.62
N ASP A 701 -17.95 14.33 20.93
CA ASP A 701 -17.70 14.90 22.25
C ASP A 701 -18.74 14.45 23.29
N LEU A 702 -19.92 14.03 22.87
CA LEU A 702 -20.96 13.50 23.75
C LEU A 702 -20.58 12.16 24.40
N ILE A 703 -19.66 11.40 23.78
CA ILE A 703 -19.32 10.04 24.20
C ILE A 703 -18.40 10.05 25.42
N LYS A 704 -18.83 9.35 26.49
CA LYS A 704 -18.13 9.19 27.76
C LYS A 704 -17.56 7.77 27.93
N GLU A 705 -16.61 7.60 28.87
CA GLU A 705 -15.85 6.35 29.06
C GLU A 705 -16.71 5.13 29.39
N ASP A 706 -17.77 5.31 30.18
CA ASP A 706 -18.65 4.23 30.66
C ASP A 706 -19.94 4.05 29.82
N ASP A 707 -19.96 4.61 28.60
CA ASP A 707 -21.13 4.58 27.75
C ASP A 707 -21.45 3.18 27.21
N THR A 708 -22.77 2.99 27.01
CA THR A 708 -23.34 1.80 26.39
C THR A 708 -24.10 2.21 25.12
N PHE A 709 -24.01 1.41 24.07
CA PHE A 709 -24.54 1.72 22.75
C PHE A 709 -25.64 0.71 22.37
N ASN A 710 -26.78 1.21 21.92
CA ASN A 710 -27.85 0.45 21.31
C ASN A 710 -28.07 0.93 19.87
N PHE A 711 -27.88 0.04 18.91
CA PHE A 711 -28.16 0.33 17.50
C PHE A 711 -29.65 0.11 17.25
N ILE A 712 -30.35 1.13 16.77
CA ILE A 712 -31.78 1.11 16.56
C ILE A 712 -32.06 0.83 15.09
N ASN A 713 -32.95 -0.13 14.81
CA ASN A 713 -33.38 -0.52 13.46
C ASN A 713 -32.22 -0.97 12.53
N LEU A 714 -31.24 -1.65 13.08
CA LEU A 714 -30.18 -2.25 12.28
C LEU A 714 -30.73 -3.33 11.32
N GLU A 715 -31.88 -3.89 11.63
CA GLU A 715 -32.62 -4.82 10.76
C GLU A 715 -32.99 -4.20 9.41
N ASP A 716 -33.22 -2.88 9.40
CA ASP A 716 -33.53 -2.07 8.20
C ASP A 716 -32.27 -1.52 7.52
N PHE A 717 -31.09 -2.09 7.82
CA PHE A 717 -29.82 -1.64 7.24
C PHE A 717 -29.86 -1.71 5.71
N ALA A 718 -29.87 -0.55 5.06
CA ALA A 718 -30.02 -0.41 3.62
C ALA A 718 -29.12 0.74 3.11
N LYS A 719 -28.81 0.70 1.81
CA LYS A 719 -28.02 1.75 1.14
C LYS A 719 -28.62 3.15 1.43
N GLU A 720 -27.75 4.10 1.76
CA GLU A 720 -28.10 5.51 2.02
C GLU A 720 -29.08 5.75 3.20
N ASN A 721 -29.31 4.73 4.03
CA ASN A 721 -30.17 4.84 5.19
C ASN A 721 -29.35 5.01 6.48
N PRO A 722 -29.26 6.21 7.06
CA PRO A 722 -28.48 6.45 8.27
C PRO A 722 -28.94 5.56 9.44
N ILE A 723 -27.99 5.12 10.27
CA ILE A 723 -28.27 4.31 11.45
C ILE A 723 -28.40 5.23 12.67
N LYS A 724 -29.42 4.96 13.51
CA LYS A 724 -29.57 5.64 14.80
C LYS A 724 -28.94 4.83 15.92
N ILE A 725 -28.22 5.50 16.80
CA ILE A 725 -27.58 4.89 17.96
C ILE A 725 -28.02 5.64 19.22
N GLU A 726 -28.62 4.92 20.17
CA GLU A 726 -28.89 5.42 21.50
C GLU A 726 -27.68 5.17 22.39
N ILE A 727 -27.09 6.24 22.88
CA ILE A 727 -25.99 6.21 23.86
C ILE A 727 -26.62 6.33 25.25
N ILE A 728 -26.30 5.39 26.13
CA ILE A 728 -26.74 5.38 27.52
C ILE A 728 -25.52 5.65 28.39
N HIS A 729 -25.55 6.76 29.10
CA HIS A 729 -24.48 7.16 30.02
C HIS A 729 -24.58 6.44 31.38
N SER A 730 -23.50 6.49 32.16
CA SER A 730 -23.46 5.87 33.51
C SER A 730 -24.50 6.44 34.48
N ASP A 731 -24.91 7.69 34.29
CA ASP A 731 -25.99 8.35 35.06
C ASP A 731 -27.40 8.03 34.53
N LYS A 732 -27.51 7.10 33.56
CA LYS A 732 -28.74 6.66 32.84
C LYS A 732 -29.37 7.72 31.93
N THR A 733 -28.74 8.88 31.74
CA THR A 733 -29.14 9.80 30.71
C THR A 733 -28.86 9.24 29.33
N LYS A 734 -29.63 9.65 28.35
CA LYS A 734 -29.59 9.11 26.99
C LYS A 734 -29.37 10.21 25.96
N ASN A 735 -28.52 9.93 24.99
CA ASN A 735 -28.38 10.72 23.78
C ASN A 735 -28.71 9.85 22.57
N LEU A 736 -29.42 10.40 21.61
CA LEU A 736 -29.67 9.77 20.33
C LEU A 736 -28.82 10.45 19.27
N ILE A 737 -27.92 9.70 18.66
CA ILE A 737 -27.08 10.19 17.57
C ILE A 737 -27.44 9.51 16.26
N THR A 738 -27.11 10.16 15.16
CA THR A 738 -27.25 9.60 13.80
C THR A 738 -25.85 9.40 13.22
N VAL A 739 -25.63 8.24 12.63
CA VAL A 739 -24.38 7.90 11.94
C VAL A 739 -24.67 7.55 10.49
N ASN A 740 -23.78 7.99 9.61
CA ASN A 740 -23.81 7.70 8.18
C ASN A 740 -22.94 6.48 7.86
N HIS A 741 -23.11 5.95 6.68
CA HIS A 741 -22.29 4.90 6.12
C HIS A 741 -22.23 4.99 4.59
N SER A 742 -21.20 4.38 4.01
CA SER A 742 -20.98 4.32 2.56
C SER A 742 -21.21 2.91 1.98
N TYR A 743 -22.01 2.07 2.66
CA TYR A 743 -22.29 0.71 2.18
C TYR A 743 -23.21 0.73 0.96
N ASN A 744 -22.80 0.00 -0.09
CA ASN A 744 -23.70 -0.41 -1.16
C ASN A 744 -24.39 -1.74 -0.82
N GLN A 745 -25.27 -2.23 -1.70
CA GLN A 745 -26.06 -3.45 -1.46
C GLN A 745 -25.16 -4.68 -1.27
N THR A 746 -24.12 -4.84 -2.07
CA THR A 746 -23.18 -5.98 -1.97
C THR A 746 -22.43 -5.96 -0.64
N GLN A 747 -21.99 -4.78 -0.20
CA GLN A 747 -21.27 -4.61 1.06
C GLN A 747 -22.18 -4.88 2.28
N ILE A 748 -23.47 -4.56 2.17
CA ILE A 748 -24.46 -4.94 3.19
C ILE A 748 -24.58 -6.47 3.28
N GLU A 749 -24.55 -7.16 2.14
CA GLU A 749 -24.55 -8.63 2.15
C GLU A 749 -23.27 -9.20 2.76
N TRP A 750 -22.09 -8.56 2.60
CA TRP A 750 -20.87 -8.94 3.33
C TRP A 750 -21.07 -8.86 4.84
N PHE A 751 -21.64 -7.78 5.33
CA PHE A 751 -21.94 -7.63 6.76
C PHE A 751 -22.88 -8.74 7.25
N LYS A 752 -23.96 -9.02 6.52
CA LYS A 752 -24.92 -10.08 6.86
C LYS A 752 -24.29 -11.47 6.85
N ALA A 753 -23.44 -11.76 5.89
CA ALA A 753 -22.73 -13.03 5.78
C ALA A 753 -21.58 -13.20 6.80
N GLY A 754 -21.18 -12.11 7.50
CA GLY A 754 -20.06 -12.07 8.45
C GLY A 754 -18.71 -11.69 7.86
N SER A 755 -18.54 -11.78 6.54
CA SER A 755 -17.42 -11.24 5.77
C SER A 755 -17.70 -11.37 4.26
N ALA A 756 -16.93 -10.67 3.43
CA ALA A 756 -16.95 -10.82 1.98
C ALA A 756 -16.60 -12.26 1.57
N LEU A 757 -15.57 -12.84 2.20
CA LEU A 757 -15.16 -14.23 1.94
C LEU A 757 -16.26 -15.24 2.28
N ASN A 758 -16.98 -15.06 3.37
CA ASN A 758 -18.11 -15.92 3.73
C ASN A 758 -19.21 -15.89 2.65
N LEU A 759 -19.49 -14.71 2.11
CA LEU A 759 -20.47 -14.56 1.01
C LEU A 759 -19.98 -15.32 -0.25
N CYS A 760 -18.69 -15.22 -0.58
CA CYS A 760 -18.08 -15.98 -1.67
C CYS A 760 -18.27 -17.49 -1.49
N LEU A 761 -18.01 -18.01 -0.30
CA LEU A 761 -18.16 -19.43 0.03
C LEU A 761 -19.60 -19.93 -0.14
N LEU A 762 -20.61 -19.10 0.20
CA LEU A 762 -22.01 -19.43 -0.01
C LEU A 762 -22.39 -19.61 -1.48
N TYR A 763 -21.73 -18.86 -2.39
CA TYR A 763 -21.98 -18.94 -3.84
C TYR A 763 -21.13 -20.00 -4.55
N THR A 764 -19.96 -20.37 -3.99
CA THR A 764 -18.99 -21.27 -4.65
C THR A 764 -18.96 -22.69 -4.10
N SER A 765 -19.45 -22.91 -2.87
CA SER A 765 -19.61 -24.26 -2.32
C SER A 765 -20.76 -24.99 -3.04
N PRO A 766 -20.54 -26.22 -3.56
CA PRO A 766 -21.68 -27.04 -3.97
C PRO A 766 -22.60 -27.23 -2.77
N SER A 767 -23.85 -26.80 -2.93
CA SER A 767 -24.84 -26.94 -1.86
C SER A 767 -24.87 -28.38 -1.34
N PRO A 768 -24.98 -28.64 -0.04
CA PRO A 768 -25.26 -29.98 0.46
C PRO A 768 -26.50 -30.64 -0.19
N ARG A 769 -27.35 -29.81 -0.84
CA ARG A 769 -28.50 -30.29 -1.65
C ARG A 769 -28.07 -30.85 -3.00
N ASP A 770 -26.97 -30.42 -3.57
CA ASP A 770 -26.47 -30.95 -4.86
C ASP A 770 -25.78 -32.30 -4.67
N GLN A 771 -25.31 -32.61 -3.44
CA GLN A 771 -24.73 -33.92 -3.10
C GLN A 771 -25.79 -35.02 -2.80
N ARG A 772 -27.06 -34.61 -2.62
CA ARG A 772 -28.17 -35.57 -2.33
C ARG A 772 -29.30 -35.39 -3.32
N GLY A 773 -29.12 -35.56 -4.58
CA GLY A 773 -30.17 -35.78 -5.61
C GLY A 773 -31.62 -35.40 -5.28
N SER A 774 -31.90 -34.35 -4.49
CA SER A 774 -33.22 -33.94 -4.08
C SER A 774 -33.72 -32.72 -4.85
N ARG A 775 -34.82 -32.92 -5.59
CA ARG A 775 -35.55 -31.93 -6.37
C ARG A 775 -35.88 -30.66 -5.57
N MET A 776 -35.66 -29.50 -6.19
CA MET A 776 -36.14 -28.22 -5.65
C MET A 776 -37.66 -28.21 -5.44
N PRO A 777 -38.16 -27.54 -4.40
CA PRO A 777 -39.59 -27.33 -4.23
C PRO A 777 -40.15 -26.48 -5.38
N SER A 778 -41.27 -26.91 -5.95
CA SER A 778 -41.93 -26.32 -7.14
C SER A 778 -42.41 -24.88 -7.00
N SER A 779 -42.30 -24.27 -5.81
CA SER A 779 -42.69 -22.88 -5.55
C SER A 779 -41.74 -21.82 -6.10
N TRP A 780 -40.49 -22.18 -6.45
CA TRP A 780 -39.47 -21.21 -6.97
C TRP A 780 -39.43 -21.13 -8.50
N VAL A 781 -40.07 -22.06 -9.20
CA VAL A 781 -40.07 -22.12 -10.69
C VAL A 781 -41.20 -21.30 -11.31
N LYS A 782 -42.20 -20.81 -10.52
CA LYS A 782 -43.40 -20.13 -11.04
C LYS A 782 -43.28 -18.62 -11.28
N LYS A 783 -42.12 -18.01 -11.12
CA LYS A 783 -41.95 -16.53 -11.31
C LYS A 783 -41.17 -16.08 -12.55
N LYS A 784 -40.91 -17.02 -13.52
CA LYS A 784 -40.27 -16.66 -14.82
C LYS A 784 -40.88 -17.42 -16.01
N ARG A 785 -42.20 -17.44 -16.15
CA ARG A 785 -42.89 -17.71 -17.45
C ARG A 785 -44.19 -16.94 -17.49
N GLY A 786 -44.11 -15.76 -18.00
CA GLY A 786 -45.27 -14.98 -18.49
C GLY A 786 -44.93 -14.41 -19.84
N GLY A 787 -45.59 -14.88 -20.85
CA GLY A 787 -45.76 -14.17 -22.13
C GLY A 787 -45.23 -14.85 -23.37
N GLY A 788 -46.14 -15.31 -24.23
CA GLY A 788 -45.94 -15.48 -25.66
C GLY A 788 -46.33 -16.80 -26.22
N GLY A 789 -47.61 -16.93 -26.59
CA GLY A 789 -48.18 -18.08 -27.20
C GLY A 789 -47.90 -18.22 -28.72
N GLY A 790 -48.35 -19.32 -29.28
CA GLY A 790 -48.63 -19.39 -30.70
C GLY A 790 -48.08 -20.64 -31.42
N GLY A 791 -48.88 -21.70 -31.48
CA GLY A 791 -49.34 -22.26 -32.73
C GLY A 791 -48.48 -23.28 -33.50
N GLY A 792 -49.01 -24.47 -33.63
CA GLY A 792 -49.10 -25.12 -34.91
C GLY A 792 -48.22 -26.29 -35.27
N GLY A 793 -48.69 -27.52 -35.07
CA GLY A 793 -48.93 -28.43 -36.14
C GLY A 793 -47.84 -29.36 -36.70
N GLY A 794 -48.02 -30.65 -36.54
CA GLY A 794 -47.99 -31.61 -37.62
C GLY A 794 -46.72 -32.46 -37.83
N GLY A 795 -46.84 -33.68 -37.44
CA GLY A 795 -46.63 -34.82 -38.31
C GLY A 795 -45.24 -35.27 -38.77
N GLY A 796 -44.91 -36.52 -38.47
CA GLY A 796 -43.88 -37.31 -39.10
C GLY A 796 -43.02 -38.06 -38.13
#